data_ff864c11af864d3339941994c495e410
#
_entry.id   ff864c11af864d3339941994c495e410
#
_cell.length_a   1.000
_cell.length_b   1.000
_cell.length_c   1.000
_cell.angle_alpha   90.00
_cell.angle_beta   90.00
_cell.angle_gamma   90.00
#
_symmetry.space_group_name_H-M   'P 1'
#
loop_
_entity.id
_entity.type
_entity.pdbx_description
1 polymer ?
#
loop_
_entity_poly.entity_id
_entity_poly.type
_entity_poly.pdbx_seq_one_letter_code
_entity_poly.pdbx_strand_id
1 'polypeptide(L)'
;MTYETAAIEAKWQSAWDKADLFRAVRDDRPKYYVLEMFPYPSGRIHIGHVRNYTMGDVIARYKMSCGFSVLHPMGWDAFGMPAENAAMASGGHPKDWTYNNIDVMRGQMKPLGLSIDWSREFATCDPEYYGQQQALFIDMLDAGLVYRKPAIVNWDPVDMTVLANEQVIDGRGWRSGAEVERRELTQWAFAISSMAEDLLDSLATLKDWPEKVRLMQENWIGKSRGLQMTFAMTAPVHGHAGIEIYTTRPDTLRGASFIAIAPEHPLAKALAAENPDLAAFNVDVRKGGTTEEALEKAEKRGFDTGLTVENPLGGTLPIWVANFVLMDYGTGAIFGCPAHDQRDLDFARKYELSVTDTFVALDGGTPVANEAFVPPKTEKVRWIDQPAGVTEATGQEAIDATIDWAEAKGIGTGKTQYRLRDWGLSRQRYWGCPIPVVHCDACGVVPEKKENLPVVLPDDVTFDIPGNPLDRHPTWRDTTCPACGNPARRETDTMDTFVDSSWYFARFTAPHAKTPTDLDEASYWMNVDQYIGGVEHAILHLLYSRFFARAMQKTGHLPQGTEEPFNALFTQGMVTHAIYQTKDDKGRPVYHLPEDVDLETGTVRATGETIEVIPSAKMSKSKKNVVDPMDIIASYGADTARWFVLSDSPPERDVEWTASGAEATHKHLRRVHRLAEDIARADRSDTGADADLARATARAIAEVTQGIEGFAFNKSVAKLYEFTNTLHKSDASAAARRDAMKVLAQLMSPMTPHLAEEIWSMMGGEGFVLTAPWPVADPALLVDDSVTLPIQINGKRKSEITVPKDLPRDQVEALVIQDSAVLKALDGGQPRKLIVVPGRIVNVVV
;
A
#
# COMPACT_ATOMS: atom_id res chain seq x y z
N MET A 1 -44.83 -6.83 2.62
CA MET A 1 -44.31 -5.43 2.73
C MET A 1 -43.31 -5.19 1.64
N THR A 2 -43.17 -3.98 1.20
CA THR A 2 -42.11 -3.63 0.23
C THR A 2 -40.77 -3.56 0.97
N TYR A 3 -39.68 -4.00 0.35
CA TYR A 3 -38.32 -3.86 0.92
C TYR A 3 -37.90 -2.37 0.85
N GLU A 4 -38.22 -1.64 1.92
CA GLU A 4 -37.96 -0.20 2.04
C GLU A 4 -36.57 -0.01 2.71
N THR A 5 -35.52 0.00 1.91
CA THR A 5 -34.10 0.03 2.38
C THR A 5 -33.84 1.18 3.35
N ALA A 6 -34.21 2.41 3.00
CA ALA A 6 -33.97 3.58 3.84
C ALA A 6 -34.62 3.48 5.23
N ALA A 7 -35.84 2.92 5.32
CA ALA A 7 -36.51 2.75 6.59
C ALA A 7 -35.86 1.66 7.46
N ILE A 8 -35.43 0.55 6.87
CA ILE A 8 -34.74 -0.55 7.53
C ILE A 8 -33.37 -0.06 8.04
N GLU A 9 -32.61 0.63 7.21
CA GLU A 9 -31.29 1.18 7.55
C GLU A 9 -31.37 2.18 8.70
N ALA A 10 -32.28 3.14 8.62
CA ALA A 10 -32.49 4.12 9.71
C ALA A 10 -32.92 3.48 11.03
N LYS A 11 -33.77 2.45 10.97
CA LYS A 11 -34.23 1.68 12.14
C LYS A 11 -33.03 1.03 12.85
N TRP A 12 -32.20 0.29 12.12
CA TRP A 12 -31.15 -0.49 12.71
C TRP A 12 -29.95 0.36 13.12
N GLN A 13 -29.56 1.36 12.35
CA GLN A 13 -28.52 2.31 12.75
C GLN A 13 -28.89 3.01 14.05
N SER A 14 -30.15 3.49 14.19
CA SER A 14 -30.62 4.08 15.46
C SER A 14 -30.63 3.08 16.62
N ALA A 15 -30.89 1.79 16.36
CA ALA A 15 -30.86 0.77 17.40
C ALA A 15 -29.43 0.47 17.86
N TRP A 16 -28.48 0.38 16.92
CA TRP A 16 -27.05 0.18 17.23
C TRP A 16 -26.47 1.36 18.01
N ASP A 17 -26.77 2.60 17.59
CA ASP A 17 -26.32 3.81 18.29
C ASP A 17 -26.84 3.86 19.73
N LYS A 18 -28.13 3.54 19.94
CA LYS A 18 -28.71 3.50 21.30
C LYS A 18 -28.12 2.43 22.20
N ALA A 19 -27.67 1.33 21.61
CA ALA A 19 -27.04 0.23 22.34
C ALA A 19 -25.53 0.44 22.53
N ASP A 20 -24.92 1.50 21.95
CA ASP A 20 -23.48 1.72 21.89
C ASP A 20 -22.73 0.46 21.43
N LEU A 21 -23.29 -0.19 20.39
CA LEU A 21 -22.99 -1.58 20.02
C LEU A 21 -21.55 -1.79 19.56
N PHE A 22 -20.94 -0.76 18.97
CA PHE A 22 -19.61 -0.84 18.32
C PHE A 22 -18.48 -0.30 19.21
N ARG A 23 -18.78 0.08 20.44
CA ARG A 23 -17.78 0.60 21.34
C ARG A 23 -16.78 -0.50 21.71
N ALA A 24 -15.50 -0.22 21.51
CA ALA A 24 -14.42 -1.11 21.91
C ALA A 24 -14.27 -1.10 23.44
N VAL A 25 -14.44 -2.26 24.05
CA VAL A 25 -14.39 -2.43 25.49
C VAL A 25 -13.27 -3.39 25.85
N ARG A 26 -12.39 -2.99 26.76
CA ARG A 26 -11.39 -3.88 27.34
C ARG A 26 -12.06 -4.76 28.38
N ASP A 27 -12.15 -6.06 28.12
CA ASP A 27 -12.76 -7.05 28.98
C ASP A 27 -12.01 -8.41 28.88
N ASP A 28 -12.60 -9.48 29.39
CA ASP A 28 -11.99 -10.82 29.42
C ASP A 28 -12.05 -11.56 28.08
N ARG A 29 -12.72 -11.01 27.06
CA ARG A 29 -12.74 -11.57 25.71
C ARG A 29 -11.38 -11.39 25.04
N PRO A 30 -10.99 -12.30 24.13
CA PRO A 30 -9.82 -12.07 23.31
C PRO A 30 -10.01 -10.79 22.49
N LYS A 31 -8.96 -9.95 22.39
CA LYS A 31 -9.01 -8.73 21.59
C LYS A 31 -8.85 -9.04 20.13
N TYR A 32 -9.41 -8.18 19.28
CA TYR A 32 -9.10 -8.14 17.86
C TYR A 32 -9.10 -6.70 17.36
N TYR A 33 -7.99 -6.24 16.79
CA TYR A 33 -7.84 -4.89 16.29
C TYR A 33 -7.86 -4.90 14.77
N VAL A 34 -8.95 -4.40 14.18
CA VAL A 34 -9.09 -4.17 12.72
C VAL A 34 -8.85 -2.71 12.42
N LEU A 35 -8.04 -2.43 11.44
CA LEU A 35 -7.75 -1.07 11.03
C LEU A 35 -7.60 -0.98 9.51
N GLU A 36 -8.31 -0.06 8.91
CA GLU A 36 -8.08 0.39 7.55
C GLU A 36 -7.20 1.64 7.55
N MET A 37 -6.45 1.83 6.47
CA MET A 37 -5.76 3.10 6.27
C MET A 37 -6.79 4.23 6.27
N PHE A 38 -6.62 5.17 7.21
CA PHE A 38 -7.57 6.26 7.38
C PHE A 38 -7.53 7.24 6.19
N PRO A 39 -8.68 7.89 5.87
CA PRO A 39 -8.78 8.70 4.67
C PRO A 39 -8.21 10.09 4.87
N TYR A 40 -7.72 10.68 3.78
CA TYR A 40 -7.45 12.10 3.68
C TYR A 40 -8.77 12.86 3.39
N PRO A 41 -9.15 13.89 4.15
CA PRO A 41 -10.42 14.60 3.98
C PRO A 41 -10.37 15.56 2.77
N SER A 42 -10.41 15.01 1.56
CA SER A 42 -10.29 15.75 0.30
C SER A 42 -11.62 16.11 -0.36
N GLY A 43 -12.73 16.01 0.37
CA GLY A 43 -14.06 16.33 -0.10
C GLY A 43 -15.07 15.20 0.13
N ARG A 44 -15.56 14.53 -0.90
CA ARG A 44 -16.53 13.43 -0.78
C ARG A 44 -15.82 12.08 -0.85
N ILE A 45 -16.41 11.07 -0.17
CA ILE A 45 -16.00 9.68 -0.38
C ILE A 45 -16.37 9.22 -1.80
N HIS A 46 -15.71 8.20 -2.29
CA HIS A 46 -16.01 7.52 -3.54
C HIS A 46 -16.15 6.01 -3.29
N ILE A 47 -16.62 5.27 -4.28
CA ILE A 47 -16.89 3.84 -4.15
C ILE A 47 -15.67 3.00 -3.75
N GLY A 48 -14.45 3.48 -4.01
CA GLY A 48 -13.21 2.87 -3.52
C GLY A 48 -13.08 2.92 -1.99
N HIS A 49 -13.54 4.00 -1.34
CA HIS A 49 -13.63 4.07 0.12
C HIS A 49 -14.66 3.06 0.63
N VAL A 50 -15.82 2.94 -0.03
CA VAL A 50 -16.83 1.95 0.33
C VAL A 50 -16.23 0.55 0.31
N ARG A 51 -15.44 0.21 -0.72
CA ARG A 51 -14.78 -1.10 -0.81
C ARG A 51 -13.81 -1.33 0.35
N ASN A 52 -12.92 -0.39 0.59
CA ASN A 52 -11.89 -0.50 1.64
C ASN A 52 -12.53 -0.72 3.03
N TYR A 53 -13.43 0.18 3.43
CA TYR A 53 -14.06 0.14 4.75
C TYR A 53 -15.08 -0.98 4.90
N THR A 54 -15.74 -1.41 3.82
CA THR A 54 -16.61 -2.60 3.87
C THR A 54 -15.81 -3.87 4.13
N MET A 55 -14.62 -4.02 3.56
CA MET A 55 -13.78 -5.20 3.79
C MET A 55 -13.35 -5.33 5.25
N GLY A 56 -12.91 -4.23 5.86
CA GLY A 56 -12.55 -4.23 7.28
C GLY A 56 -13.77 -4.45 8.17
N ASP A 57 -14.89 -3.83 7.85
CA ASP A 57 -16.14 -4.00 8.59
C ASP A 57 -16.65 -5.46 8.56
N VAL A 58 -16.47 -6.18 7.44
CA VAL A 58 -16.78 -7.62 7.37
C VAL A 58 -15.97 -8.40 8.39
N ILE A 59 -14.67 -8.14 8.48
CA ILE A 59 -13.80 -8.82 9.46
C ILE A 59 -14.16 -8.41 10.88
N ALA A 60 -14.39 -7.12 11.14
CA ALA A 60 -14.77 -6.62 12.45
C ALA A 60 -16.05 -7.28 12.95
N ARG A 61 -17.12 -7.29 12.14
CA ARG A 61 -18.41 -7.92 12.48
C ARG A 61 -18.28 -9.43 12.66
N TYR A 62 -17.55 -10.11 11.80
CA TYR A 62 -17.28 -11.53 11.92
C TYR A 62 -16.60 -11.85 13.26
N LYS A 63 -15.55 -11.10 13.62
CA LYS A 63 -14.83 -11.30 14.88
C LYS A 63 -15.68 -10.98 16.10
N MET A 64 -16.54 -9.94 16.04
CA MET A 64 -17.52 -9.66 17.09
C MET A 64 -18.46 -10.87 17.32
N SER A 65 -19.02 -11.45 16.25
CA SER A 65 -19.88 -12.65 16.33
C SER A 65 -19.11 -13.90 16.78
N CYS A 66 -17.79 -13.95 16.58
CA CYS A 66 -16.92 -14.99 17.12
C CYS A 66 -16.55 -14.78 18.59
N GLY A 67 -17.06 -13.74 19.25
CA GLY A 67 -16.87 -13.49 20.69
C GLY A 67 -15.61 -12.69 21.02
N PHE A 68 -14.99 -12.00 20.07
CA PHE A 68 -13.87 -11.10 20.33
C PHE A 68 -14.35 -9.73 20.83
N SER A 69 -13.52 -9.08 21.65
CA SER A 69 -13.60 -7.64 21.86
C SER A 69 -12.86 -6.96 20.71
N VAL A 70 -13.58 -6.20 19.88
CA VAL A 70 -13.04 -5.65 18.63
C VAL A 70 -12.80 -4.16 18.77
N LEU A 71 -11.58 -3.72 18.42
CA LEU A 71 -11.25 -2.33 18.19
C LEU A 71 -11.28 -2.05 16.68
N HIS A 72 -12.24 -1.24 16.24
CA HIS A 72 -12.41 -0.83 14.86
C HIS A 72 -12.62 0.70 14.81
N PRO A 73 -11.54 1.49 14.89
CA PRO A 73 -11.60 2.94 15.00
C PRO A 73 -11.59 3.63 13.62
N MET A 74 -11.91 4.93 13.62
CA MET A 74 -11.81 5.79 12.45
C MET A 74 -11.18 7.13 12.84
N GLY A 75 -10.42 7.71 11.93
CA GLY A 75 -9.84 9.03 12.04
C GLY A 75 -9.54 9.63 10.67
N TRP A 76 -8.82 10.75 10.67
CA TRP A 76 -8.59 11.55 9.47
C TRP A 76 -7.11 11.93 9.37
N ASP A 77 -6.49 11.56 8.24
CA ASP A 77 -5.17 12.08 7.87
C ASP A 77 -5.38 13.49 7.30
N ALA A 78 -5.22 14.52 8.14
CA ALA A 78 -5.87 15.80 7.90
C ALA A 78 -4.93 16.95 7.59
N PHE A 79 -3.61 16.76 7.70
CA PHE A 79 -2.63 17.74 7.26
C PHE A 79 -2.26 17.56 5.79
N GLY A 80 -1.64 18.56 5.19
CA GLY A 80 -1.01 18.43 3.87
C GLY A 80 -1.43 19.46 2.83
N MET A 81 -0.74 19.39 1.70
CA MET A 81 -0.86 20.33 0.59
C MET A 81 -2.25 20.47 -0.06
N PRO A 82 -3.10 19.43 -0.16
CA PRO A 82 -4.39 19.61 -0.80
C PRO A 82 -5.26 20.66 -0.13
N ALA A 83 -5.21 20.77 1.20
CA ALA A 83 -5.94 21.78 1.94
C ALA A 83 -5.37 23.19 1.73
N GLU A 84 -4.05 23.37 1.76
CA GLU A 84 -3.41 24.64 1.43
C GLU A 84 -3.71 25.09 0.00
N ASN A 85 -3.70 24.16 -0.93
CA ASN A 85 -3.99 24.44 -2.33
C ASN A 85 -5.43 24.91 -2.54
N ALA A 86 -6.37 24.24 -1.85
CA ALA A 86 -7.75 24.65 -1.88
C ALA A 86 -7.92 26.06 -1.26
N ALA A 87 -7.22 26.35 -0.17
CA ALA A 87 -7.20 27.65 0.45
C ALA A 87 -6.64 28.74 -0.48
N MET A 88 -5.50 28.48 -1.14
CA MET A 88 -4.93 29.40 -2.15
C MET A 88 -5.89 29.65 -3.31
N ALA A 89 -6.59 28.62 -3.80
CA ALA A 89 -7.51 28.73 -4.92
C ALA A 89 -8.82 29.45 -4.59
N SER A 90 -9.30 29.33 -3.35
CA SER A 90 -10.60 29.88 -2.90
C SER A 90 -10.49 31.14 -2.06
N GLY A 91 -9.29 31.50 -1.62
CA GLY A 91 -9.07 32.58 -0.64
C GLY A 91 -9.54 32.24 0.77
N GLY A 92 -9.77 30.94 1.05
CA GLY A 92 -10.18 30.43 2.36
C GLY A 92 -9.01 30.04 3.27
N HIS A 93 -9.31 29.31 4.35
CA HIS A 93 -8.32 28.81 5.30
C HIS A 93 -8.26 27.26 5.24
N PRO A 94 -7.07 26.61 5.24
CA PRO A 94 -6.95 25.16 5.12
C PRO A 94 -7.61 24.41 6.29
N LYS A 95 -7.62 24.98 7.48
CA LYS A 95 -8.32 24.43 8.66
C LYS A 95 -9.81 24.27 8.40
N ASP A 96 -10.48 25.33 7.96
CA ASP A 96 -11.92 25.32 7.71
C ASP A 96 -12.28 24.35 6.59
N TRP A 97 -11.48 24.36 5.52
CA TRP A 97 -11.65 23.42 4.41
C TRP A 97 -11.54 21.96 4.87
N THR A 98 -10.56 21.68 5.73
CA THR A 98 -10.31 20.32 6.24
C THR A 98 -11.46 19.85 7.12
N TYR A 99 -11.86 20.62 8.14
CA TYR A 99 -12.95 20.21 9.04
C TYR A 99 -14.30 20.12 8.33
N ASN A 100 -14.61 21.03 7.39
CA ASN A 100 -15.80 20.91 6.55
C ASN A 100 -15.81 19.60 5.75
N ASN A 101 -14.67 19.19 5.20
CA ASN A 101 -14.56 17.92 4.48
C ASN A 101 -14.69 16.70 5.41
N ILE A 102 -14.13 16.78 6.62
CA ILE A 102 -14.30 15.73 7.64
C ILE A 102 -15.79 15.54 7.94
N ASP A 103 -16.52 16.63 8.18
CA ASP A 103 -17.97 16.57 8.47
C ASP A 103 -18.76 15.96 7.31
N VAL A 104 -18.46 16.34 6.08
CA VAL A 104 -19.09 15.80 4.88
C VAL A 104 -18.79 14.30 4.75
N MET A 105 -17.54 13.91 4.83
CA MET A 105 -17.14 12.49 4.66
C MET A 105 -17.68 11.62 5.78
N ARG A 106 -17.66 12.10 7.04
CA ARG A 106 -18.27 11.41 8.18
C ARG A 106 -19.78 11.21 7.94
N GLY A 107 -20.46 12.26 7.49
CA GLY A 107 -21.88 12.19 7.13
C GLY A 107 -22.19 11.19 6.01
N GLN A 108 -21.25 10.96 5.09
CA GLN A 108 -21.37 9.97 4.02
C GLN A 108 -20.97 8.55 4.45
N MET A 109 -20.08 8.40 5.44
CA MET A 109 -19.65 7.08 5.93
C MET A 109 -20.67 6.45 6.89
N LYS A 110 -21.30 7.24 7.76
CA LYS A 110 -22.29 6.73 8.73
C LYS A 110 -23.42 5.94 8.09
N PRO A 111 -24.05 6.39 6.99
CA PRO A 111 -25.13 5.63 6.31
C PRO A 111 -24.69 4.25 5.77
N LEU A 112 -23.39 3.99 5.60
CA LEU A 112 -22.90 2.66 5.22
C LEU A 112 -23.11 1.61 6.33
N GLY A 113 -23.43 2.04 7.55
CA GLY A 113 -23.66 1.14 8.68
C GLY A 113 -22.40 0.39 9.12
N LEU A 114 -21.22 1.03 9.06
CA LEU A 114 -19.95 0.45 9.48
C LEU A 114 -19.90 0.30 11.01
N SER A 115 -19.30 -0.79 11.49
CA SER A 115 -19.13 -1.08 12.92
C SER A 115 -17.95 -0.34 13.55
N ILE A 116 -17.90 0.98 13.34
CA ILE A 116 -16.81 1.83 13.79
C ILE A 116 -17.10 2.38 15.19
N ASP A 117 -16.10 2.31 16.06
CA ASP A 117 -16.10 3.03 17.34
C ASP A 117 -15.75 4.51 17.13
N TRP A 118 -16.78 5.32 16.86
CA TRP A 118 -16.63 6.76 16.65
C TRP A 118 -16.20 7.53 17.89
N SER A 119 -16.24 6.94 19.10
CA SER A 119 -15.73 7.58 20.30
C SER A 119 -14.21 7.72 20.32
N ARG A 120 -13.52 7.02 19.42
CA ARG A 120 -12.07 7.08 19.26
C ARG A 120 -11.62 7.94 18.08
N GLU A 121 -12.56 8.67 17.47
CA GLU A 121 -12.29 9.52 16.32
C GLU A 121 -11.34 10.68 16.68
N PHE A 122 -10.39 10.97 15.80
CA PHE A 122 -9.56 12.16 15.80
C PHE A 122 -9.11 12.54 14.39
N ALA A 123 -8.65 13.79 14.22
CA ALA A 123 -7.95 14.23 13.03
C ALA A 123 -6.48 14.50 13.37
N THR A 124 -5.55 14.19 12.48
CA THR A 124 -4.12 14.41 12.71
C THR A 124 -3.79 15.91 12.85
N CYS A 125 -4.67 16.81 12.35
CA CYS A 125 -4.56 18.25 12.54
C CYS A 125 -5.14 18.76 13.86
N ASP A 126 -5.70 17.89 14.70
CA ASP A 126 -6.15 18.30 16.04
C ASP A 126 -4.94 18.61 16.93
N PRO A 127 -4.93 19.74 17.66
CA PRO A 127 -3.85 20.06 18.59
C PRO A 127 -3.56 18.98 19.62
N GLU A 128 -4.58 18.23 20.03
CA GLU A 128 -4.46 17.08 20.94
C GLU A 128 -3.72 15.91 20.32
N TYR A 129 -3.77 15.77 18.99
CA TYR A 129 -3.01 14.74 18.27
C TYR A 129 -1.59 15.22 17.99
N TYR A 130 -1.43 16.34 17.27
CA TYR A 130 -0.10 16.74 16.85
C TYR A 130 0.77 17.26 18.01
N GLY A 131 0.16 17.69 19.12
CA GLY A 131 0.91 17.99 20.35
C GLY A 131 1.61 16.75 20.91
N GLN A 132 0.98 15.59 20.82
CA GLN A 132 1.62 14.32 21.20
C GLN A 132 2.67 13.88 20.17
N GLN A 133 2.46 14.17 18.90
CA GLN A 133 3.47 13.96 17.85
C GLN A 133 4.72 14.84 18.09
N GLN A 134 4.53 16.07 18.52
CA GLN A 134 5.61 16.95 18.93
C GLN A 134 6.36 16.40 20.14
N ALA A 135 5.65 15.82 21.12
CA ALA A 135 6.28 15.16 22.25
C ALA A 135 7.12 13.95 21.82
N LEU A 136 6.60 13.12 20.91
CA LEU A 136 7.35 12.00 20.30
C LEU A 136 8.61 12.50 19.57
N PHE A 137 8.50 13.58 18.81
CA PHE A 137 9.65 14.17 18.13
C PHE A 137 10.76 14.56 19.11
N ILE A 138 10.42 15.19 20.24
CA ILE A 138 11.40 15.58 21.27
C ILE A 138 12.07 14.34 21.87
N ASP A 139 11.29 13.29 22.20
CA ASP A 139 11.84 12.05 22.76
C ASP A 139 12.75 11.31 21.75
N MET A 140 12.38 11.31 20.48
CA MET A 140 13.22 10.75 19.42
C MET A 140 14.49 11.58 19.16
N LEU A 141 14.41 12.92 19.32
CA LEU A 141 15.58 13.80 19.25
C LEU A 141 16.55 13.48 20.39
N ASP A 142 16.08 13.35 21.61
CA ASP A 142 16.90 12.99 22.78
C ASP A 142 17.48 11.58 22.65
N ALA A 143 16.77 10.66 22.01
CA ALA A 143 17.23 9.30 21.72
C ALA A 143 18.20 9.19 20.53
N GLY A 144 18.49 10.31 19.84
CA GLY A 144 19.38 10.35 18.66
C GLY A 144 18.75 9.75 17.39
N LEU A 145 17.43 9.60 17.36
CA LEU A 145 16.67 9.11 16.20
C LEU A 145 16.24 10.25 15.26
N VAL A 146 16.33 11.48 15.71
CA VAL A 146 16.12 12.70 14.93
C VAL A 146 17.37 13.56 15.00
N TYR A 147 17.72 14.15 13.87
CA TYR A 147 18.88 15.05 13.82
C TYR A 147 18.71 16.08 12.70
N ARG A 148 19.57 17.09 12.67
CA ARG A 148 19.55 18.18 11.69
C ARG A 148 20.86 18.25 10.97
N LYS A 149 20.84 18.23 9.64
CA LYS A 149 22.05 18.34 8.81
C LYS A 149 21.77 19.06 7.49
N PRO A 150 22.81 19.64 6.85
CA PRO A 150 22.71 19.99 5.44
C PRO A 150 22.44 18.77 4.59
N ALA A 151 21.49 18.88 3.67
CA ALA A 151 21.14 17.84 2.72
C ALA A 151 20.82 18.45 1.35
N ILE A 152 21.13 17.69 0.30
CA ILE A 152 20.72 18.06 -1.05
C ILE A 152 19.29 17.61 -1.23
N VAL A 153 18.40 18.56 -1.53
CA VAL A 153 16.97 18.32 -1.65
C VAL A 153 16.47 18.69 -3.03
N ASN A 154 15.32 18.13 -3.41
CA ASN A 154 14.58 18.53 -4.59
C ASN A 154 13.76 19.78 -4.24
N TRP A 155 14.14 20.91 -4.78
CA TRP A 155 13.46 22.18 -4.55
C TRP A 155 12.55 22.52 -5.73
N ASP A 156 11.29 22.79 -5.46
CA ASP A 156 10.36 23.34 -6.43
C ASP A 156 10.41 24.88 -6.37
N PRO A 157 10.89 25.56 -7.42
CA PRO A 157 11.04 27.02 -7.40
C PRO A 157 9.71 27.75 -7.57
N VAL A 158 8.64 27.10 -8.00
CA VAL A 158 7.29 27.66 -8.15
C VAL A 158 6.51 27.51 -6.86
N ASP A 159 6.49 26.29 -6.32
CA ASP A 159 5.82 25.99 -5.05
C ASP A 159 6.65 26.45 -3.83
N MET A 160 7.91 26.86 -4.03
CA MET A 160 8.83 27.33 -2.99
C MET A 160 8.94 26.34 -1.81
N THR A 161 9.13 25.06 -2.13
CA THR A 161 9.19 23.98 -1.11
C THR A 161 10.08 22.84 -1.54
N VAL A 162 10.50 22.05 -0.56
CA VAL A 162 11.16 20.76 -0.78
C VAL A 162 10.12 19.72 -1.20
N LEU A 163 10.44 18.96 -2.24
CA LEU A 163 9.67 17.82 -2.68
C LEU A 163 10.35 16.51 -2.26
N ALA A 164 9.55 15.55 -1.80
CA ALA A 164 10.02 14.17 -1.66
C ALA A 164 10.34 13.59 -3.06
N ASN A 165 11.15 12.53 -3.09
CA ASN A 165 11.56 11.93 -4.37
C ASN A 165 10.35 11.47 -5.21
N GLU A 166 9.32 10.96 -4.55
CA GLU A 166 8.07 10.48 -5.15
C GLU A 166 7.20 11.59 -5.74
N GLN A 167 7.50 12.84 -5.38
CA GLN A 167 6.83 14.04 -5.88
C GLN A 167 7.55 14.67 -7.08
N VAL A 168 8.62 14.05 -7.54
CA VAL A 168 9.36 14.47 -8.74
C VAL A 168 9.11 13.49 -9.88
N ILE A 169 8.46 13.95 -10.94
CA ILE A 169 8.12 13.15 -12.11
C ILE A 169 8.88 13.73 -13.31
N ASP A 170 9.72 12.93 -13.95
CA ASP A 170 10.55 13.34 -15.09
C ASP A 170 11.33 14.64 -14.84
N GLY A 171 11.89 14.81 -13.64
CA GLY A 171 12.65 16.00 -13.23
C GLY A 171 11.82 17.24 -12.94
N ARG A 172 10.49 17.10 -12.86
CA ARG A 172 9.54 18.19 -12.62
C ARG A 172 8.72 17.94 -11.37
N GLY A 173 8.36 19.01 -10.69
CA GLY A 173 7.41 18.94 -9.60
C GLY A 173 6.07 18.37 -10.08
N TRP A 174 5.60 17.34 -9.40
CA TRP A 174 4.39 16.59 -9.79
C TRP A 174 3.13 17.47 -9.92
N ARG A 175 3.13 18.60 -9.25
CA ARG A 175 2.02 19.55 -9.18
C ARG A 175 2.28 20.82 -10.00
N SER A 176 3.41 21.50 -9.76
CA SER A 176 3.76 22.75 -10.42
C SER A 176 4.13 22.58 -11.88
N GLY A 177 4.64 21.38 -12.25
CA GLY A 177 5.27 21.11 -13.54
C GLY A 177 6.59 21.85 -13.74
N ALA A 178 7.07 22.60 -12.72
CA ALA A 178 8.35 23.31 -12.78
C ALA A 178 9.52 22.32 -12.76
N GLU A 179 10.62 22.68 -13.41
CA GLU A 179 11.88 21.94 -13.28
C GLU A 179 12.36 22.04 -11.82
N VAL A 180 12.66 20.88 -11.25
CA VAL A 180 13.14 20.77 -9.88
C VAL A 180 14.61 21.13 -9.82
N GLU A 181 14.99 21.93 -8.85
CA GLU A 181 16.37 22.32 -8.59
C GLU A 181 16.94 21.52 -7.42
N ARG A 182 18.20 21.11 -7.55
CA ARG A 182 18.96 20.57 -6.40
C ARG A 182 19.47 21.72 -5.56
N ARG A 183 19.02 21.78 -4.30
CA ARG A 183 19.53 22.79 -3.35
C ARG A 183 20.07 22.13 -2.09
N GLU A 184 21.12 22.68 -1.54
CA GLU A 184 21.61 22.31 -0.23
C GLU A 184 20.85 23.13 0.82
N LEU A 185 20.02 22.45 1.62
CA LEU A 185 19.26 23.04 2.71
C LEU A 185 19.50 22.26 3.99
N THR A 186 19.51 22.96 5.12
CA THR A 186 19.57 22.29 6.42
C THR A 186 18.19 21.71 6.73
N GLN A 187 18.13 20.40 6.90
CA GLN A 187 16.90 19.61 7.04
C GLN A 187 16.91 18.82 8.34
N TRP A 188 15.74 18.64 8.92
CA TRP A 188 15.51 17.64 9.94
C TRP A 188 15.31 16.26 9.27
N ALA A 189 15.82 15.22 9.87
CA ALA A 189 15.70 13.87 9.38
C ALA A 189 15.52 12.85 10.50
N PHE A 190 14.72 11.80 10.24
CA PHE A 190 14.70 10.60 11.04
C PHE A 190 15.80 9.64 10.58
N ALA A 191 16.53 9.08 11.53
CA ALA A 191 17.63 8.14 11.30
C ALA A 191 17.12 6.71 10.99
N ILE A 192 16.20 6.55 10.03
CA ILE A 192 15.61 5.26 9.66
C ILE A 192 16.68 4.28 9.15
N SER A 193 17.72 4.78 8.48
CA SER A 193 18.82 3.95 7.98
C SER A 193 19.60 3.26 9.10
N SER A 194 19.58 3.81 10.32
CA SER A 194 20.21 3.18 11.51
C SER A 194 19.53 1.86 11.92
N MET A 195 18.28 1.65 11.48
CA MET A 195 17.49 0.44 11.73
C MET A 195 17.33 -0.44 10.48
N ALA A 196 18.08 -0.15 9.39
CA ALA A 196 17.92 -0.81 8.10
C ALA A 196 18.06 -2.33 8.18
N GLU A 197 19.03 -2.85 8.94
CA GLU A 197 19.24 -4.29 9.10
C GLU A 197 18.09 -4.95 9.85
N ASP A 198 17.66 -4.39 10.97
CA ASP A 198 16.51 -4.90 11.74
C ASP A 198 15.21 -4.84 10.94
N LEU A 199 14.96 -3.73 10.23
CA LEU A 199 13.80 -3.61 9.33
C LEU A 199 13.82 -4.66 8.20
N LEU A 200 15.01 -5.01 7.71
CA LEU A 200 15.15 -6.03 6.66
C LEU A 200 14.95 -7.43 7.22
N ASP A 201 15.64 -7.78 8.30
CA ASP A 201 15.63 -9.13 8.87
C ASP A 201 14.24 -9.51 9.38
N SER A 202 13.52 -8.56 9.98
CA SER A 202 12.17 -8.78 10.49
C SER A 202 11.10 -8.96 9.39
N LEU A 203 11.39 -8.67 8.11
CA LEU A 203 10.48 -9.03 6.99
C LEU A 203 10.18 -10.54 6.96
N ALA A 204 11.11 -11.38 7.41
CA ALA A 204 10.92 -12.82 7.49
C ALA A 204 9.82 -13.24 8.49
N THR A 205 9.50 -12.40 9.46
CA THR A 205 8.46 -12.63 10.47
C THR A 205 7.07 -12.26 9.97
N LEU A 206 6.96 -11.42 8.95
CA LEU A 206 5.71 -10.88 8.40
C LEU A 206 5.04 -11.87 7.43
N LYS A 207 4.73 -13.09 7.92
CA LYS A 207 4.22 -14.19 7.08
C LYS A 207 2.85 -13.91 6.50
N ASP A 208 2.01 -13.15 7.23
CA ASP A 208 0.65 -12.79 6.84
C ASP A 208 0.58 -11.44 6.09
N TRP A 209 1.73 -11.00 5.56
CA TRP A 209 1.82 -9.88 4.64
C TRP A 209 1.94 -10.38 3.19
N PRO A 210 1.38 -9.66 2.19
CA PRO A 210 1.58 -10.00 0.78
C PRO A 210 3.06 -10.04 0.42
N GLU A 211 3.47 -11.12 -0.26
CA GLU A 211 4.86 -11.32 -0.70
C GLU A 211 5.38 -10.12 -1.50
N LYS A 212 4.51 -9.57 -2.38
CA LYS A 212 4.83 -8.37 -3.17
C LYS A 212 5.26 -7.19 -2.30
N VAL A 213 4.57 -6.93 -1.18
CA VAL A 213 4.88 -5.81 -0.28
C VAL A 213 6.22 -6.06 0.41
N ARG A 214 6.46 -7.28 0.90
CA ARG A 214 7.74 -7.65 1.53
C ARG A 214 8.91 -7.48 0.56
N LEU A 215 8.76 -7.96 -0.67
CA LEU A 215 9.75 -7.82 -1.72
C LEU A 215 10.00 -6.34 -2.10
N MET A 216 8.96 -5.50 -2.14
CA MET A 216 9.11 -4.07 -2.37
C MET A 216 9.92 -3.40 -1.26
N GLN A 217 9.68 -3.74 0.02
CA GLN A 217 10.46 -3.21 1.13
C GLN A 217 11.90 -3.73 1.13
N GLU A 218 12.11 -5.02 0.88
CA GLU A 218 13.44 -5.61 0.75
C GLU A 218 14.27 -4.89 -0.31
N ASN A 219 13.70 -4.70 -1.49
CA ASN A 219 14.35 -3.98 -2.59
C ASN A 219 14.61 -2.51 -2.25
N TRP A 220 13.69 -1.86 -1.52
CA TRP A 220 13.83 -0.46 -1.12
C TRP A 220 14.92 -0.28 -0.07
N ILE A 221 14.96 -1.13 0.94
CA ILE A 221 16.04 -1.16 1.94
C ILE A 221 17.37 -1.46 1.27
N GLY A 222 17.41 -2.40 0.34
CA GLY A 222 18.49 -2.63 -0.61
C GLY A 222 19.83 -2.88 0.07
N LYS A 223 19.94 -3.96 0.88
CA LYS A 223 21.20 -4.40 1.47
C LYS A 223 22.18 -4.82 0.39
N SER A 224 23.37 -4.26 0.39
CA SER A 224 24.45 -4.65 -0.51
C SER A 224 25.77 -4.76 0.24
N ARG A 225 26.55 -5.81 -0.06
CA ARG A 225 27.95 -5.92 0.36
C ARG A 225 28.81 -5.47 -0.81
N GLY A 226 29.70 -4.53 -0.54
CA GLY A 226 30.60 -3.99 -1.55
C GLY A 226 32.00 -3.73 -0.97
N LEU A 227 32.88 -3.20 -1.80
CA LEU A 227 34.25 -2.84 -1.45
C LEU A 227 34.37 -1.32 -1.34
N GLN A 228 34.89 -0.84 -0.21
CA GLN A 228 35.35 0.52 -0.05
C GLN A 228 36.85 0.52 -0.25
N MET A 229 37.37 1.35 -1.15
CA MET A 229 38.78 1.45 -1.45
C MET A 229 39.16 2.87 -1.88
N THR A 230 40.46 3.19 -1.78
CA THR A 230 40.99 4.49 -2.17
C THR A 230 41.94 4.33 -3.37
N PHE A 231 41.66 5.07 -4.43
CA PHE A 231 42.53 5.24 -5.58
C PHE A 231 43.50 6.39 -5.27
N ALA A 232 44.80 6.15 -5.21
CA ALA A 232 45.79 7.19 -4.98
C ALA A 232 45.85 8.14 -6.16
N MET A 233 45.82 9.44 -5.93
CA MET A 233 46.05 10.43 -6.99
C MET A 233 47.50 10.41 -7.43
N THR A 234 47.74 10.48 -8.75
CA THR A 234 49.10 10.55 -9.32
C THR A 234 49.85 11.81 -8.85
N ALA A 235 49.13 12.87 -8.54
CA ALA A 235 49.61 14.08 -7.91
C ALA A 235 48.52 14.61 -6.94
N PRO A 236 48.85 14.86 -5.66
CA PRO A 236 47.91 15.47 -4.73
C PRO A 236 47.50 16.88 -5.16
N VAL A 237 46.19 17.18 -5.10
CA VAL A 237 45.62 18.48 -5.49
C VAL A 237 44.60 18.92 -4.43
N HIS A 238 44.61 20.19 -4.03
CA HIS A 238 43.72 20.79 -3.03
C HIS A 238 43.61 20.00 -1.70
N GLY A 239 44.73 19.37 -1.30
CA GLY A 239 44.80 18.55 -0.08
C GLY A 239 44.23 17.13 -0.25
N HIS A 240 43.74 16.76 -1.42
CA HIS A 240 43.33 15.40 -1.74
C HIS A 240 44.51 14.59 -2.26
N ALA A 241 44.86 13.49 -1.61
CA ALA A 241 45.89 12.53 -2.01
C ALA A 241 45.30 11.27 -2.65
N GLY A 242 44.02 11.09 -2.61
CA GLY A 242 43.26 9.93 -3.17
C GLY A 242 41.79 10.18 -3.26
N ILE A 243 41.13 9.34 -4.04
CA ILE A 243 39.66 9.30 -4.20
C ILE A 243 39.15 8.01 -3.57
N GLU A 244 38.38 8.13 -2.52
CA GLU A 244 37.69 7.00 -1.91
C GLU A 244 36.42 6.66 -2.69
N ILE A 245 36.26 5.39 -3.05
CA ILE A 245 35.09 4.88 -3.74
C ILE A 245 34.42 3.75 -2.95
N TYR A 246 33.15 3.57 -3.16
CA TYR A 246 32.42 2.38 -2.79
C TYR A 246 31.83 1.74 -4.04
N THR A 247 32.01 0.42 -4.20
CA THR A 247 31.46 -0.33 -5.32
C THR A 247 30.80 -1.62 -4.88
N THR A 248 29.66 -1.92 -5.45
CA THR A 248 28.97 -3.22 -5.32
C THR A 248 29.43 -4.24 -6.37
N ARG A 249 30.33 -3.82 -7.27
CA ARG A 249 30.89 -4.65 -8.33
C ARG A 249 32.44 -4.63 -8.33
N PRO A 250 33.08 -4.94 -7.19
CA PRO A 250 34.55 -4.99 -7.12
C PRO A 250 35.12 -6.04 -8.07
N ASP A 251 34.37 -7.07 -8.40
CA ASP A 251 34.67 -8.11 -9.38
C ASP A 251 35.04 -7.54 -10.76
N THR A 252 34.52 -6.36 -11.11
CA THR A 252 34.79 -5.69 -12.41
C THR A 252 35.95 -4.69 -12.38
N LEU A 253 36.71 -4.60 -11.31
CA LEU A 253 37.83 -3.63 -11.14
C LEU A 253 38.84 -3.66 -12.30
N ARG A 254 39.08 -4.82 -12.92
CA ARG A 254 39.95 -4.97 -14.08
C ARG A 254 39.48 -4.20 -15.31
N GLY A 255 38.17 -3.96 -15.42
CA GLY A 255 37.56 -3.20 -16.50
C GLY A 255 37.38 -1.70 -16.18
N ALA A 256 37.94 -1.21 -15.09
CA ALA A 256 37.86 0.20 -14.73
C ALA A 256 38.49 1.08 -15.80
N SER A 257 37.74 2.03 -16.33
CA SER A 257 38.18 2.94 -17.41
C SER A 257 38.33 4.38 -16.95
N PHE A 258 37.63 4.78 -15.91
CA PHE A 258 37.66 6.12 -15.35
C PHE A 258 37.18 6.11 -13.90
N ILE A 259 37.50 7.19 -13.18
CA ILE A 259 36.89 7.57 -11.92
C ILE A 259 35.91 8.69 -12.21
N ALA A 260 34.69 8.58 -11.74
CA ALA A 260 33.69 9.65 -11.79
C ALA A 260 33.36 10.12 -10.37
N ILE A 261 33.35 11.45 -10.16
CA ILE A 261 32.97 12.09 -8.91
C ILE A 261 31.72 12.95 -9.11
N ALA A 262 30.92 13.07 -8.07
CA ALA A 262 29.73 13.92 -8.06
C ALA A 262 30.11 15.42 -8.22
N PRO A 263 29.25 16.26 -8.81
CA PRO A 263 29.44 17.71 -8.85
C PRO A 263 29.60 18.36 -7.47
N GLU A 264 29.05 17.72 -6.45
CA GLU A 264 29.09 18.13 -5.03
C GLU A 264 30.28 17.57 -4.26
N HIS A 265 31.05 16.69 -4.87
CA HIS A 265 32.24 16.12 -4.24
C HIS A 265 33.24 17.23 -3.82
N PRO A 266 33.91 17.15 -2.65
CA PRO A 266 34.81 18.18 -2.17
C PRO A 266 35.90 18.58 -3.20
N LEU A 267 36.48 17.61 -3.88
CA LEU A 267 37.44 17.87 -4.96
C LEU A 267 36.81 18.62 -6.13
N ALA A 268 35.60 18.24 -6.56
CA ALA A 268 34.91 18.93 -7.66
C ALA A 268 34.55 20.39 -7.29
N LYS A 269 34.16 20.64 -6.05
CA LYS A 269 33.93 22.01 -5.53
C LYS A 269 35.22 22.83 -5.51
N ALA A 270 36.33 22.25 -5.04
CA ALA A 270 37.63 22.93 -4.99
C ALA A 270 38.12 23.29 -6.40
N LEU A 271 38.02 22.36 -7.35
CA LEU A 271 38.40 22.61 -8.75
C LEU A 271 37.50 23.65 -9.42
N ALA A 272 36.19 23.63 -9.15
CA ALA A 272 35.23 24.60 -9.71
C ALA A 272 35.47 26.04 -9.20
N ALA A 273 36.09 26.23 -8.04
CA ALA A 273 36.46 27.54 -7.54
C ALA A 273 37.54 28.23 -8.40
N GLU A 274 38.35 27.46 -9.11
CA GLU A 274 39.45 27.94 -9.97
C GLU A 274 39.18 27.76 -11.46
N ASN A 275 38.14 26.99 -11.81
CA ASN A 275 37.78 26.71 -13.20
C ASN A 275 36.33 27.12 -13.50
N PRO A 276 36.13 28.26 -14.21
CA PRO A 276 34.79 28.77 -14.53
C PRO A 276 33.94 27.81 -15.39
N ASP A 277 34.57 27.01 -16.27
CA ASP A 277 33.84 26.09 -17.14
C ASP A 277 33.30 24.90 -16.32
N LEU A 278 34.08 24.39 -15.37
CA LEU A 278 33.62 23.39 -14.42
C LEU A 278 32.53 23.94 -13.48
N ALA A 279 32.69 25.19 -13.03
CA ALA A 279 31.66 25.84 -12.22
C ALA A 279 30.35 25.96 -12.99
N ALA A 280 30.37 26.35 -14.26
CA ALA A 280 29.22 26.43 -15.15
C ALA A 280 28.59 25.02 -15.37
N PHE A 281 29.42 24.02 -15.64
CA PHE A 281 28.99 22.62 -15.76
C PHE A 281 28.26 22.14 -14.48
N ASN A 282 28.85 22.36 -13.31
CA ASN A 282 28.26 21.96 -12.03
C ASN A 282 26.90 22.63 -11.76
N VAL A 283 26.70 23.89 -12.19
CA VAL A 283 25.43 24.59 -12.09
C VAL A 283 24.39 23.97 -13.04
N ASP A 284 24.80 23.67 -14.27
CA ASP A 284 23.88 23.16 -15.30
C ASP A 284 23.39 21.72 -14.96
N VAL A 285 24.29 20.85 -14.50
CA VAL A 285 23.92 19.46 -14.18
C VAL A 285 23.17 19.31 -12.86
N ARG A 286 23.07 20.35 -12.05
CA ARG A 286 22.19 20.40 -10.87
C ARG A 286 20.71 20.56 -11.23
N LYS A 287 20.40 20.93 -12.47
CA LYS A 287 19.04 20.96 -13.00
C LYS A 287 18.59 19.52 -13.28
N GLY A 288 17.54 19.07 -12.60
CA GLY A 288 17.00 17.73 -12.75
C GLY A 288 16.84 16.99 -11.41
N GLY A 289 16.08 15.91 -11.43
CA GLY A 289 15.79 15.14 -10.21
C GLY A 289 17.01 14.45 -9.60
N THR A 290 16.89 14.14 -8.30
CA THR A 290 17.90 13.39 -7.55
C THR A 290 17.63 11.88 -7.54
N THR A 291 16.55 11.40 -8.18
CA THR A 291 16.19 9.99 -8.20
C THR A 291 17.08 9.19 -9.13
N GLU A 292 17.37 7.95 -8.77
CA GLU A 292 18.14 7.02 -9.62
C GLU A 292 17.47 6.85 -11.00
N GLU A 293 16.13 6.77 -11.04
CA GLU A 293 15.38 6.65 -12.28
C GLU A 293 15.51 7.88 -13.21
N ALA A 294 15.48 9.09 -12.63
CA ALA A 294 15.69 10.32 -13.42
C ALA A 294 17.11 10.38 -13.98
N LEU A 295 18.10 9.92 -13.21
CA LEU A 295 19.49 9.86 -13.65
C LEU A 295 19.74 8.76 -14.69
N GLU A 296 19.01 7.66 -14.60
CA GLU A 296 19.07 6.57 -15.59
C GLU A 296 18.61 7.03 -16.97
N LYS A 297 17.52 7.79 -17.03
CA LYS A 297 16.92 8.32 -18.26
C LYS A 297 17.66 9.53 -18.84
N ALA A 298 18.40 10.27 -18.01
CA ALA A 298 19.11 11.47 -18.46
C ALA A 298 20.34 11.15 -19.33
N GLU A 299 20.65 12.03 -20.27
CA GLU A 299 21.89 11.96 -21.05
C GLU A 299 23.11 12.00 -20.12
N LYS A 300 24.07 11.07 -20.30
CA LYS A 300 25.29 11.00 -19.48
C LYS A 300 26.26 12.08 -19.90
N ARG A 301 26.57 12.98 -18.98
CA ARG A 301 27.42 14.15 -19.19
C ARG A 301 28.54 14.21 -18.17
N GLY A 302 29.73 14.60 -18.57
CA GLY A 302 30.90 14.76 -17.71
C GLY A 302 31.80 15.89 -18.12
N PHE A 303 32.62 16.28 -17.16
CA PHE A 303 33.71 17.26 -17.36
C PHE A 303 35.03 16.57 -16.99
N ASP A 304 35.96 16.55 -17.94
CA ASP A 304 37.34 16.04 -17.72
C ASP A 304 38.11 17.01 -16.82
N THR A 305 38.55 16.53 -15.68
CA THR A 305 39.37 17.35 -14.75
C THR A 305 40.82 17.48 -15.15
N GLY A 306 41.28 16.66 -16.06
CA GLY A 306 42.70 16.53 -16.42
C GLY A 306 43.54 15.83 -15.35
N LEU A 307 42.94 15.38 -14.25
CA LEU A 307 43.61 14.67 -13.15
C LEU A 307 43.51 13.16 -13.35
N THR A 308 44.42 12.42 -12.72
CA THR A 308 44.45 10.95 -12.79
C THR A 308 44.67 10.32 -11.42
N VAL A 309 44.22 9.07 -11.28
CA VAL A 309 44.55 8.20 -10.14
C VAL A 309 45.33 6.99 -10.61
N GLU A 310 46.07 6.36 -9.70
CA GLU A 310 46.69 5.06 -9.91
C GLU A 310 45.68 3.94 -9.80
N ASN A 311 45.62 3.05 -10.80
CA ASN A 311 44.85 1.84 -10.70
C ASN A 311 45.61 0.78 -9.91
N PRO A 312 45.03 0.19 -8.82
CA PRO A 312 45.71 -0.86 -8.04
C PRO A 312 46.11 -2.10 -8.85
N LEU A 313 45.53 -2.30 -10.03
CA LEU A 313 45.84 -3.39 -10.96
C LEU A 313 46.87 -2.96 -12.04
N GLY A 314 47.40 -1.73 -11.96
CA GLY A 314 48.35 -1.14 -12.90
C GLY A 314 47.78 -0.15 -13.86
N GLY A 315 48.57 0.88 -14.21
CA GLY A 315 48.16 1.99 -15.07
C GLY A 315 47.47 3.12 -14.30
N THR A 316 46.91 4.07 -15.04
CA THR A 316 46.24 5.25 -14.49
C THR A 316 44.82 5.39 -15.07
N LEU A 317 43.92 6.00 -14.30
CA LEU A 317 42.53 6.29 -14.68
C LEU A 317 42.28 7.80 -14.63
N PRO A 318 41.63 8.39 -15.62
CA PRO A 318 41.22 9.80 -15.60
C PRO A 318 40.10 10.04 -14.58
N ILE A 319 40.10 11.22 -13.97
CA ILE A 319 39.03 11.67 -13.07
C ILE A 319 38.09 12.59 -13.81
N TRP A 320 36.82 12.27 -13.81
CA TRP A 320 35.73 13.04 -14.40
C TRP A 320 34.75 13.53 -13.34
N VAL A 321 34.22 14.74 -13.49
CA VAL A 321 32.99 15.15 -12.78
C VAL A 321 31.80 14.74 -13.65
N ALA A 322 30.88 13.93 -13.10
CA ALA A 322 29.81 13.35 -13.90
C ALA A 322 28.42 13.56 -13.27
N ASN A 323 27.41 13.81 -14.10
CA ASN A 323 26.04 14.12 -13.67
C ASN A 323 25.26 12.91 -13.09
N PHE A 324 25.75 11.70 -13.29
CA PHE A 324 25.09 10.47 -12.83
C PHE A 324 25.69 9.88 -11.55
N VAL A 325 26.63 10.55 -10.92
CA VAL A 325 27.18 10.18 -9.62
C VAL A 325 26.50 10.99 -8.53
N LEU A 326 26.01 10.30 -7.50
CA LEU A 326 25.29 10.91 -6.38
C LEU A 326 26.21 11.00 -5.16
N MET A 327 26.21 12.16 -4.49
CA MET A 327 26.99 12.37 -3.26
C MET A 327 26.45 11.54 -2.08
N ASP A 328 25.15 11.27 -2.06
CA ASP A 328 24.46 10.60 -0.95
C ASP A 328 24.49 9.06 -1.04
N TYR A 329 25.13 8.51 -2.08
CA TYR A 329 25.32 7.07 -2.23
C TYR A 329 26.82 6.74 -2.25
N GLY A 330 27.28 6.04 -1.23
CA GLY A 330 28.69 5.71 -1.05
C GLY A 330 29.54 6.92 -0.63
N THR A 331 30.57 7.22 -1.39
CA THR A 331 31.54 8.30 -1.13
C THR A 331 31.37 9.50 -2.08
N GLY A 332 30.35 9.48 -2.94
CA GLY A 332 30.21 10.46 -4.01
C GLY A 332 31.22 10.25 -5.14
N ALA A 333 31.83 9.08 -5.23
CA ALA A 333 32.77 8.69 -6.28
C ALA A 333 32.61 7.21 -6.65
N ILE A 334 32.77 6.90 -7.92
CA ILE A 334 32.72 5.54 -8.48
C ILE A 334 33.91 5.31 -9.41
N PHE A 335 34.26 4.05 -9.67
CA PHE A 335 34.95 3.71 -10.91
C PHE A 335 33.94 3.24 -11.96
N GLY A 336 34.14 3.61 -13.21
CA GLY A 336 33.31 3.16 -14.32
C GLY A 336 33.86 1.89 -14.96
N CYS A 337 32.97 0.88 -15.13
CA CYS A 337 33.27 -0.34 -15.88
C CYS A 337 32.33 -0.49 -17.08
N PRO A 338 32.64 0.14 -18.22
CA PRO A 338 31.77 0.25 -19.38
C PRO A 338 31.26 -1.08 -19.96
N ALA A 339 32.05 -2.13 -19.89
CA ALA A 339 31.64 -3.43 -20.46
C ALA A 339 30.46 -4.06 -19.69
N HIS A 340 30.24 -3.68 -18.40
CA HIS A 340 29.31 -4.34 -17.51
C HIS A 340 28.35 -3.40 -16.76
N ASP A 341 28.28 -2.14 -17.19
CA ASP A 341 27.27 -1.15 -16.78
C ASP A 341 26.91 -0.27 -17.99
N GLN A 342 25.61 -0.19 -18.31
CA GLN A 342 25.16 0.54 -19.51
C GLN A 342 25.41 2.04 -19.37
N ARG A 343 25.28 2.62 -18.18
CA ARG A 343 25.54 4.06 -17.93
C ARG A 343 27.00 4.39 -18.18
N ASP A 344 27.89 3.52 -17.70
CA ASP A 344 29.32 3.66 -17.90
C ASP A 344 29.70 3.46 -19.35
N LEU A 345 29.02 2.56 -20.07
CA LEU A 345 29.24 2.33 -21.50
C LEU A 345 28.83 3.54 -22.34
N ASP A 346 27.64 4.08 -22.08
CA ASP A 346 27.14 5.29 -22.77
C ASP A 346 28.10 6.48 -22.58
N PHE A 347 28.58 6.62 -21.34
CA PHE A 347 29.58 7.64 -20.99
C PHE A 347 30.91 7.39 -21.68
N ALA A 348 31.46 6.19 -21.62
CA ALA A 348 32.72 5.84 -22.23
C ALA A 348 32.69 6.00 -23.77
N ARG A 349 31.58 5.62 -24.43
CA ARG A 349 31.42 5.82 -25.87
C ARG A 349 31.37 7.28 -26.24
N LYS A 350 30.68 8.11 -25.45
CA LYS A 350 30.58 9.55 -25.70
C LYS A 350 31.93 10.28 -25.60
N TYR A 351 32.75 9.85 -24.65
CA TYR A 351 34.03 10.50 -24.35
C TYR A 351 35.25 9.67 -24.80
N GLU A 352 35.03 8.68 -25.66
CA GLU A 352 36.08 7.84 -26.29
C GLU A 352 37.00 7.16 -25.30
N LEU A 353 36.45 6.74 -24.12
CA LEU A 353 37.19 6.03 -23.10
C LEU A 353 37.26 4.53 -23.44
N SER A 354 38.25 3.81 -22.84
CA SER A 354 38.42 2.39 -23.08
C SER A 354 37.27 1.54 -22.58
N VAL A 355 36.95 0.45 -23.29
CA VAL A 355 35.95 -0.56 -22.87
C VAL A 355 36.67 -1.89 -22.83
N THR A 356 36.75 -2.50 -21.64
CA THR A 356 37.48 -3.75 -21.41
C THR A 356 36.52 -4.77 -20.75
N ASP A 357 36.31 -5.90 -21.42
CA ASP A 357 35.53 -7.00 -20.90
C ASP A 357 36.24 -7.66 -19.71
N THR A 358 35.54 -7.86 -18.60
CA THR A 358 36.07 -8.57 -17.42
C THR A 358 35.55 -9.99 -17.32
N PHE A 359 34.44 -10.26 -17.95
CA PHE A 359 33.87 -11.60 -18.08
C PHE A 359 33.04 -11.71 -19.35
N VAL A 360 32.83 -12.94 -19.79
CA VAL A 360 32.00 -13.31 -20.96
C VAL A 360 31.09 -14.49 -20.60
N ALA A 361 30.08 -14.75 -21.44
CA ALA A 361 29.25 -15.95 -21.29
C ALA A 361 30.11 -17.24 -21.38
N LEU A 362 29.64 -18.32 -20.75
CA LEU A 362 30.38 -19.60 -20.70
C LEU A 362 30.64 -20.20 -22.08
N ASP A 363 29.72 -20.02 -23.01
CA ASP A 363 29.82 -20.47 -24.41
C ASP A 363 30.69 -19.57 -25.29
N GLY A 364 31.25 -18.52 -24.71
CA GLY A 364 31.98 -17.47 -25.41
C GLY A 364 31.07 -16.35 -25.89
N GLY A 365 31.54 -15.10 -25.86
CA GLY A 365 30.80 -13.93 -26.30
C GLY A 365 31.64 -13.07 -27.25
N THR A 366 30.98 -12.19 -27.99
CA THR A 366 31.63 -11.09 -28.70
C THR A 366 31.97 -9.97 -27.72
N PRO A 367 33.08 -9.23 -27.93
CA PRO A 367 33.37 -8.06 -27.13
C PRO A 367 32.22 -7.06 -27.08
N VAL A 368 32.04 -6.42 -25.92
CA VAL A 368 30.96 -5.44 -25.74
C VAL A 368 31.10 -4.29 -26.74
N ALA A 369 30.02 -4.04 -27.49
CA ALA A 369 29.98 -2.98 -28.50
C ALA A 369 29.12 -1.78 -28.01
N ASN A 370 27.81 -1.85 -28.18
CA ASN A 370 26.88 -0.75 -27.85
C ASN A 370 25.90 -1.11 -26.72
N GLU A 371 25.92 -2.36 -26.25
CA GLU A 371 25.10 -2.84 -25.15
C GLU A 371 26.01 -3.56 -24.14
N ALA A 372 25.91 -3.16 -22.88
CA ALA A 372 26.70 -3.73 -21.79
C ALA A 372 26.25 -5.16 -21.50
N PHE A 373 27.20 -6.06 -21.24
CA PHE A 373 26.88 -7.44 -20.83
C PHE A 373 26.65 -7.50 -19.31
N VAL A 374 25.38 -7.57 -18.90
CA VAL A 374 24.98 -7.50 -17.48
C VAL A 374 24.07 -8.70 -17.13
N PRO A 375 24.63 -9.93 -17.05
CA PRO A 375 23.87 -11.10 -16.63
C PRO A 375 23.46 -11.01 -15.15
N PRO A 376 22.42 -11.77 -14.72
CA PRO A 376 22.08 -11.90 -13.30
C PRO A 376 23.29 -12.35 -12.47
N LYS A 377 23.45 -11.79 -11.28
CA LYS A 377 24.58 -12.12 -10.38
C LYS A 377 24.62 -13.61 -9.99
N THR A 378 23.56 -14.34 -10.15
CA THR A 378 23.43 -15.78 -9.91
C THR A 378 23.83 -16.63 -11.12
N GLU A 379 24.03 -16.03 -12.28
CA GLU A 379 24.46 -16.73 -13.49
C GLU A 379 25.98 -16.92 -13.48
N LYS A 380 26.43 -18.11 -13.91
CA LYS A 380 27.85 -18.40 -14.08
C LYS A 380 28.37 -17.80 -15.38
N VAL A 381 29.50 -17.11 -15.27
CA VAL A 381 30.23 -16.52 -16.40
C VAL A 381 31.70 -16.92 -16.36
N ARG A 382 32.39 -16.74 -17.45
CA ARG A 382 33.84 -16.93 -17.52
C ARG A 382 34.55 -15.58 -17.31
N TRP A 383 35.34 -15.50 -16.24
CA TRP A 383 36.10 -14.33 -15.87
C TRP A 383 37.43 -14.23 -16.64
N ILE A 384 37.80 -13.03 -17.03
CA ILE A 384 39.02 -12.70 -17.76
C ILE A 384 39.96 -11.95 -16.82
N ASP A 385 41.10 -12.59 -16.46
CA ASP A 385 42.16 -11.99 -15.64
C ASP A 385 41.63 -11.33 -14.34
N GLN A 386 40.74 -12.05 -13.64
CA GLN A 386 40.13 -11.58 -12.40
C GLN A 386 41.11 -11.57 -11.25
N PRO A 387 41.24 -10.47 -10.44
CA PRO A 387 42.26 -10.29 -9.44
C PRO A 387 42.36 -11.37 -8.37
N ALA A 388 41.22 -11.95 -7.96
CA ALA A 388 41.19 -13.04 -6.97
C ALA A 388 41.42 -14.42 -7.60
N GLY A 389 41.71 -14.51 -8.90
CA GLY A 389 41.98 -15.74 -9.62
C GLY A 389 40.74 -16.59 -9.96
N VAL A 390 39.58 -16.03 -9.90
CA VAL A 390 38.32 -16.71 -10.26
C VAL A 390 38.25 -16.86 -11.78
N THR A 391 37.87 -18.05 -12.26
CA THR A 391 37.81 -18.33 -13.70
C THR A 391 36.41 -18.59 -14.20
N GLU A 392 35.64 -19.45 -13.55
CA GLU A 392 34.22 -19.70 -13.84
C GLU A 392 33.43 -19.68 -12.53
N ALA A 393 32.62 -18.63 -12.36
CA ALA A 393 31.83 -18.41 -11.17
C ALA A 393 30.63 -17.50 -11.46
N THR A 394 29.70 -17.47 -10.53
CA THR A 394 28.62 -16.46 -10.49
C THR A 394 29.19 -15.08 -10.16
N GLY A 395 28.45 -14.03 -10.51
CA GLY A 395 28.82 -12.66 -10.14
C GLY A 395 28.99 -12.50 -8.63
N GLN A 396 28.12 -13.15 -7.82
CA GLN A 396 28.21 -13.06 -6.36
C GLN A 396 29.47 -13.72 -5.81
N GLU A 397 29.83 -14.91 -6.29
CA GLU A 397 31.06 -15.59 -5.88
C GLU A 397 32.32 -14.75 -6.22
N ALA A 398 32.34 -14.11 -7.39
CA ALA A 398 33.44 -13.26 -7.80
C ALA A 398 33.53 -11.95 -6.97
N ILE A 399 32.39 -11.35 -6.61
CA ILE A 399 32.29 -10.18 -5.71
C ILE A 399 32.93 -10.53 -4.36
N ASP A 400 32.50 -11.61 -3.72
CA ASP A 400 32.97 -12.03 -2.42
C ASP A 400 34.48 -12.35 -2.45
N ALA A 401 34.92 -13.10 -3.46
CA ALA A 401 36.37 -13.41 -3.63
C ALA A 401 37.19 -12.14 -3.85
N THR A 402 36.70 -11.15 -4.59
CA THR A 402 37.44 -9.89 -4.81
C THR A 402 37.49 -9.03 -3.56
N ILE A 403 36.46 -9.00 -2.73
CA ILE A 403 36.46 -8.31 -1.44
C ILE A 403 37.55 -8.96 -0.54
N ASP A 404 37.54 -10.27 -0.39
CA ASP A 404 38.51 -11.00 0.43
C ASP A 404 39.93 -10.78 -0.09
N TRP A 405 40.13 -10.78 -1.41
CA TRP A 405 41.43 -10.47 -2.02
C TRP A 405 41.88 -9.03 -1.72
N ALA A 406 41.00 -8.05 -1.83
CA ALA A 406 41.33 -6.64 -1.56
C ALA A 406 41.68 -6.41 -0.09
N GLU A 407 40.95 -7.04 0.84
CA GLU A 407 41.24 -7.01 2.27
C GLU A 407 42.59 -7.65 2.58
N ALA A 408 42.89 -8.82 2.00
CA ALA A 408 44.16 -9.50 2.16
C ALA A 408 45.35 -8.68 1.63
N LYS A 409 45.11 -7.84 0.61
CA LYS A 409 46.15 -6.92 0.06
C LYS A 409 46.21 -5.57 0.78
N GLY A 410 45.28 -5.27 1.67
CA GLY A 410 45.22 -3.98 2.38
C GLY A 410 44.83 -2.79 1.47
N ILE A 411 44.20 -3.03 0.32
CA ILE A 411 43.82 -1.98 -0.63
C ILE A 411 42.33 -1.57 -0.50
N GLY A 412 41.55 -2.28 0.31
CA GLY A 412 40.15 -1.97 0.54
C GLY A 412 39.57 -2.77 1.69
N THR A 413 38.33 -2.45 2.04
CA THR A 413 37.59 -3.11 3.12
C THR A 413 36.16 -3.41 2.63
N GLY A 414 35.71 -4.64 2.88
CA GLY A 414 34.33 -5.02 2.63
C GLY A 414 33.36 -4.28 3.55
N LYS A 415 32.37 -3.62 2.98
CA LYS A 415 31.34 -2.92 3.76
C LYS A 415 29.95 -3.29 3.29
N THR A 416 29.06 -3.49 4.27
CA THR A 416 27.64 -3.56 4.01
C THR A 416 27.08 -2.15 3.99
N GLN A 417 26.33 -1.83 2.94
CA GLN A 417 25.59 -0.58 2.81
C GLN A 417 24.13 -0.87 2.49
N TYR A 418 23.29 0.08 2.83
CA TYR A 418 21.85 0.03 2.55
C TYR A 418 21.51 1.17 1.59
N ARG A 419 20.59 0.91 0.65
CA ARG A 419 20.06 1.94 -0.23
C ARG A 419 19.10 2.87 0.51
N LEU A 420 18.46 2.35 1.57
CA LEU A 420 17.58 3.13 2.43
C LEU A 420 18.31 4.36 2.97
N ARG A 421 17.75 5.53 2.70
CA ARG A 421 18.25 6.81 3.19
C ARG A 421 17.44 7.29 4.37
N ASP A 422 18.04 8.16 5.19
CA ASP A 422 17.32 8.80 6.27
C ASP A 422 16.17 9.65 5.74
N TRP A 423 15.06 9.63 6.48
CA TRP A 423 13.83 10.26 6.08
C TRP A 423 13.84 11.76 6.42
N GLY A 424 13.99 12.61 5.40
CA GLY A 424 13.91 14.07 5.52
C GLY A 424 12.50 14.55 5.82
N LEU A 425 12.30 15.12 6.99
CA LEU A 425 10.96 15.44 7.47
C LEU A 425 10.57 16.91 7.34
N SER A 426 11.51 17.84 7.07
CA SER A 426 11.24 19.27 6.98
C SER A 426 10.42 19.63 5.75
N ARG A 427 9.31 20.35 5.94
CA ARG A 427 8.48 20.92 4.85
C ARG A 427 8.27 22.41 5.11
N GLN A 428 8.49 23.22 4.07
CA GLN A 428 8.28 24.68 4.09
C GLN A 428 6.81 24.97 3.82
N ARG A 429 5.94 24.50 4.73
CA ARG A 429 4.48 24.54 4.63
C ARG A 429 3.84 24.99 5.93
N TYR A 430 2.66 25.57 5.83
CA TYR A 430 1.85 25.94 6.99
C TYR A 430 1.03 24.78 7.52
N TRP A 431 0.25 24.08 6.65
CA TRP A 431 -0.69 23.05 7.07
C TRP A 431 0.00 21.70 7.30
N GLY A 432 0.66 21.60 8.45
CA GLY A 432 1.42 20.44 8.91
C GLY A 432 1.77 20.59 10.39
N CYS A 433 2.24 19.54 11.03
CA CYS A 433 2.68 19.56 12.41
C CYS A 433 3.93 20.45 12.59
N PRO A 434 3.89 21.54 13.37
CA PRO A 434 5.07 22.35 13.62
C PRO A 434 6.17 21.55 14.32
N ILE A 435 7.42 21.74 13.89
CA ILE A 435 8.57 21.12 14.53
C ILE A 435 8.85 21.90 15.84
N PRO A 436 8.81 21.21 17.02
CA PRO A 436 8.81 21.89 18.32
C PRO A 436 10.22 22.25 18.79
N VAL A 437 10.92 23.07 18.02
CA VAL A 437 12.26 23.57 18.37
C VAL A 437 12.37 25.07 18.18
N VAL A 438 13.36 25.65 18.86
CA VAL A 438 13.64 27.09 18.90
C VAL A 438 15.11 27.31 18.53
N HIS A 439 15.36 28.32 17.71
CA HIS A 439 16.69 28.78 17.35
C HIS A 439 17.08 29.97 18.22
N CYS A 440 18.06 29.78 19.08
CA CYS A 440 18.59 30.80 20.02
C CYS A 440 20.03 31.14 19.67
N ASP A 441 20.35 32.44 19.60
CA ASP A 441 21.73 32.85 19.25
C ASP A 441 22.75 32.41 20.30
N ALA A 442 22.35 32.24 21.56
CA ALA A 442 23.22 31.84 22.65
C ALA A 442 23.29 30.30 22.83
N CYS A 443 22.16 29.60 22.64
CA CYS A 443 22.04 28.18 22.96
C CYS A 443 22.04 27.28 21.70
N GLY A 444 21.96 27.85 20.49
CA GLY A 444 21.78 27.10 19.27
C GLY A 444 20.34 26.59 19.10
N VAL A 445 20.19 25.36 18.64
CA VAL A 445 18.89 24.70 18.47
C VAL A 445 18.47 24.08 19.79
N VAL A 446 17.31 24.45 20.29
CA VAL A 446 16.77 24.05 21.61
C VAL A 446 15.36 23.46 21.40
N PRO A 447 15.09 22.23 21.82
CA PRO A 447 13.73 21.68 21.80
C PRO A 447 12.81 22.46 22.75
N GLU A 448 11.53 22.58 22.39
CA GLU A 448 10.54 23.16 23.26
C GLU A 448 10.32 22.26 24.49
N LYS A 449 9.87 22.81 25.59
CA LYS A 449 9.53 22.02 26.77
C LYS A 449 8.20 21.31 26.55
N LYS A 450 8.09 20.06 26.98
CA LYS A 450 6.85 19.27 26.82
C LYS A 450 5.63 19.91 27.48
N GLU A 451 5.84 20.65 28.60
CA GLU A 451 4.77 21.37 29.28
C GLU A 451 4.19 22.55 28.47
N ASN A 452 4.91 23.00 27.44
CA ASN A 452 4.47 24.08 26.55
C ASN A 452 3.81 23.56 25.27
N LEU A 453 3.74 22.25 25.08
CA LEU A 453 3.09 21.66 23.92
C LEU A 453 1.56 21.66 24.05
N PRO A 454 0.82 21.79 22.95
CA PRO A 454 1.31 21.89 21.59
C PRO A 454 1.85 23.28 21.20
N VAL A 455 2.87 23.32 20.33
CA VAL A 455 3.17 24.54 19.56
C VAL A 455 2.10 24.63 18.48
N VAL A 456 1.13 25.53 18.69
CA VAL A 456 -0.08 25.63 17.86
C VAL A 456 0.19 26.48 16.61
N LEU A 457 -0.39 26.08 15.47
CA LEU A 457 -0.40 26.87 14.24
C LEU A 457 -1.21 28.16 14.45
N PRO A 458 -0.74 29.33 13.94
CA PRO A 458 -1.50 30.56 14.00
C PRO A 458 -2.66 30.54 13.00
N ASP A 459 -3.83 31.02 13.38
CA ASP A 459 -5.00 31.08 12.48
C ASP A 459 -4.97 32.32 11.56
N ASP A 460 -4.17 33.35 11.89
CA ASP A 460 -4.07 34.63 11.18
C ASP A 460 -2.98 34.59 10.09
N VAL A 461 -3.07 33.66 9.15
CA VAL A 461 -2.15 33.51 8.02
C VAL A 461 -2.81 33.84 6.71
N THR A 462 -2.00 34.25 5.70
CA THR A 462 -2.45 34.49 4.33
C THR A 462 -1.71 33.61 3.35
N PHE A 463 -2.41 33.23 2.27
CA PHE A 463 -1.90 32.34 1.22
C PHE A 463 -1.81 33.05 -0.14
N ASP A 464 -1.75 34.38 -0.14
CA ASP A 464 -1.69 35.24 -1.32
C ASP A 464 -0.30 35.27 -1.98
N ILE A 465 0.72 34.86 -1.25
CA ILE A 465 2.13 34.85 -1.71
C ILE A 465 2.68 33.42 -1.55
N PRO A 466 3.37 32.87 -2.59
CA PRO A 466 4.07 31.60 -2.47
C PRO A 466 5.13 31.59 -1.36
N GLY A 467 5.43 30.41 -0.84
CA GLY A 467 6.40 30.20 0.23
C GLY A 467 5.76 29.95 1.59
N ASN A 468 6.60 29.79 2.62
CA ASN A 468 6.14 29.39 3.95
C ASN A 468 5.46 30.54 4.71
N PRO A 469 4.15 30.48 4.99
CA PRO A 469 3.45 31.50 5.78
C PRO A 469 3.99 31.67 7.20
N LEU A 470 4.50 30.60 7.82
CA LEU A 470 5.05 30.63 9.18
C LEU A 470 6.32 31.49 9.27
N ASP A 471 7.18 31.40 8.24
CA ASP A 471 8.44 32.18 8.23
C ASP A 471 8.20 33.69 8.12
N ARG A 472 7.13 34.10 7.41
CA ARG A 472 6.76 35.49 7.24
C ARG A 472 5.73 36.03 8.26
N HIS A 473 5.25 35.12 9.16
CA HIS A 473 4.28 35.56 10.18
C HIS A 473 4.88 36.62 11.11
N PRO A 474 4.15 37.73 11.38
CA PRO A 474 4.74 38.87 12.07
C PRO A 474 5.14 38.61 13.52
N THR A 475 4.47 37.72 14.22
CA THR A 475 4.67 37.48 15.66
C THR A 475 4.89 36.00 16.03
N TRP A 476 4.30 35.05 15.32
CA TRP A 476 4.32 33.63 15.70
C TRP A 476 5.75 33.04 15.76
N ARG A 477 6.60 33.45 14.83
CA ARG A 477 7.99 33.02 14.78
C ARG A 477 8.82 33.46 15.98
N ASP A 478 8.54 34.67 16.53
CA ASP A 478 9.32 35.22 17.61
C ASP A 478 8.86 34.67 18.97
N THR A 479 9.80 34.20 19.77
CA THR A 479 9.54 33.56 21.06
C THR A 479 10.71 33.77 22.02
N THR A 480 10.66 33.15 23.18
CA THR A 480 11.76 33.07 24.13
C THR A 480 12.38 31.68 24.16
N CYS A 481 13.69 31.64 24.31
CA CYS A 481 14.43 30.39 24.43
C CYS A 481 13.98 29.63 25.69
N PRO A 482 13.53 28.36 25.60
CA PRO A 482 13.10 27.59 26.76
C PRO A 482 14.24 27.22 27.70
N ALA A 483 15.51 27.30 27.26
CA ALA A 483 16.68 27.03 28.08
C ALA A 483 17.22 28.25 28.82
N CYS A 484 17.35 29.44 28.17
CA CYS A 484 17.98 30.60 28.76
C CYS A 484 17.07 31.83 28.92
N GLY A 485 15.84 31.80 28.37
CA GLY A 485 14.89 32.93 28.45
C GLY A 485 15.19 34.11 27.50
N ASN A 486 16.24 34.06 26.70
CA ASN A 486 16.57 35.11 25.74
C ASN A 486 15.60 35.10 24.56
N PRO A 487 15.44 36.23 23.82
CA PRO A 487 14.74 36.23 22.54
C PRO A 487 15.26 35.14 21.59
N ALA A 488 14.35 34.46 20.94
CA ALA A 488 14.66 33.36 20.04
C ALA A 488 13.60 33.22 18.94
N ARG A 489 13.82 32.35 17.97
CA ARG A 489 12.90 32.11 16.85
C ARG A 489 12.45 30.66 16.83
N ARG A 490 11.16 30.41 16.64
CA ARG A 490 10.65 29.07 16.38
C ARG A 490 11.16 28.56 15.05
N GLU A 491 11.29 27.25 14.96
CA GLU A 491 11.40 26.57 13.67
C GLU A 491 10.12 26.82 12.88
N THR A 492 10.27 27.14 11.59
CA THR A 492 9.14 27.47 10.71
C THR A 492 8.80 26.34 9.74
N ASP A 493 9.65 25.32 9.65
CA ASP A 493 9.32 24.11 8.93
C ASP A 493 8.30 23.28 9.71
N THR A 494 7.42 22.62 9.00
CA THR A 494 6.50 21.59 9.52
C THR A 494 7.00 20.21 9.17
N MET A 495 6.50 19.20 9.84
CA MET A 495 6.83 17.81 9.57
C MET A 495 6.15 17.33 8.29
N ASP A 496 6.81 16.43 7.58
CA ASP A 496 6.20 15.62 6.51
C ASP A 496 4.95 14.93 7.03
N THR A 497 3.87 14.96 6.27
CA THR A 497 2.57 14.40 6.67
C THR A 497 2.57 12.88 6.83
N PHE A 498 3.56 12.17 6.27
CA PHE A 498 3.75 10.75 6.59
C PHE A 498 4.12 10.50 8.06
N VAL A 499 4.62 11.50 8.77
CA VAL A 499 4.82 11.42 10.23
C VAL A 499 3.49 11.24 10.94
N ASP A 500 2.46 11.96 10.50
CA ASP A 500 1.11 11.94 11.08
C ASP A 500 0.51 10.55 11.02
N SER A 501 0.68 9.86 9.90
CA SER A 501 0.16 8.50 9.67
C SER A 501 1.07 7.39 10.19
N SER A 502 2.28 7.70 10.67
CA SER A 502 3.23 6.65 11.06
C SER A 502 3.00 6.07 12.45
N TRP A 503 2.13 6.65 13.27
CA TRP A 503 1.87 6.22 14.65
C TRP A 503 0.40 6.24 15.08
N TYR A 504 -0.52 6.65 14.23
CA TYR A 504 -1.95 6.80 14.51
C TYR A 504 -2.61 5.49 15.00
N PHE A 505 -2.13 4.35 14.54
CA PHE A 505 -2.57 3.03 15.00
C PHE A 505 -2.32 2.83 16.50
N ALA A 506 -1.22 3.36 17.02
CA ALA A 506 -0.93 3.35 18.46
C ALA A 506 -1.83 4.36 19.19
N ARG A 507 -2.06 5.54 18.62
CA ARG A 507 -2.94 6.57 19.22
C ARG A 507 -4.37 6.10 19.40
N PHE A 508 -4.91 5.30 18.48
CA PHE A 508 -6.26 4.75 18.60
C PHE A 508 -6.47 3.86 19.81
N THR A 509 -5.42 3.30 20.38
CA THR A 509 -5.53 2.50 21.62
C THR A 509 -6.01 3.34 22.80
N ALA A 510 -5.62 4.63 22.85
CA ALA A 510 -6.06 5.59 23.87
C ALA A 510 -6.04 7.03 23.30
N PRO A 511 -6.99 7.41 22.42
CA PRO A 511 -6.94 8.66 21.67
C PRO A 511 -6.99 9.93 22.55
N HIS A 512 -7.52 9.83 23.75
CA HIS A 512 -7.67 10.95 24.68
C HIS A 512 -6.59 10.99 25.78
N ALA A 513 -5.57 10.11 25.71
CA ALA A 513 -4.45 10.12 26.64
C ALA A 513 -3.66 11.44 26.53
N LYS A 514 -3.12 11.91 27.64
CA LYS A 514 -2.29 13.12 27.72
C LYS A 514 -0.81 12.85 27.38
N THR A 515 -0.51 11.65 26.99
CA THR A 515 0.76 11.15 26.49
C THR A 515 0.53 10.58 25.09
N PRO A 516 1.55 10.38 24.26
CA PRO A 516 1.39 9.79 22.92
C PRO A 516 0.54 8.52 22.91
N THR A 517 0.75 7.64 23.89
CA THR A 517 -0.05 6.44 24.15
C THR A 517 -0.29 6.28 25.65
N ASP A 518 -1.27 5.47 26.02
CA ASP A 518 -1.36 4.84 27.33
C ASP A 518 -0.77 3.43 27.21
N LEU A 519 0.27 3.11 28.01
CA LEU A 519 0.99 1.84 27.86
C LEU A 519 0.15 0.63 28.23
N ASP A 520 -0.81 0.75 29.16
CA ASP A 520 -1.68 -0.34 29.55
C ASP A 520 -2.69 -0.64 28.44
N GLU A 521 -3.27 0.39 27.84
CA GLU A 521 -4.18 0.27 26.69
C GLU A 521 -3.41 -0.22 25.45
N ALA A 522 -2.22 0.32 25.19
CA ALA A 522 -1.37 -0.14 24.10
C ALA A 522 -0.96 -1.61 24.28
N SER A 523 -0.66 -2.05 25.50
CA SER A 523 -0.32 -3.45 25.80
C SER A 523 -1.50 -4.40 25.57
N TYR A 524 -2.73 -3.92 25.77
CA TYR A 524 -3.91 -4.72 25.51
C TYR A 524 -4.28 -4.78 24.03
N TRP A 525 -4.31 -3.63 23.33
CA TRP A 525 -4.83 -3.54 21.97
C TRP A 525 -3.80 -3.83 20.88
N MET A 526 -2.54 -3.43 21.05
CA MET A 526 -1.49 -3.70 20.05
C MET A 526 -1.16 -5.20 19.99
N ASN A 527 -0.71 -5.76 18.84
CA ASN A 527 -0.60 -5.10 17.54
C ASN A 527 -1.97 -5.05 16.85
N VAL A 528 -2.05 -4.30 15.74
CA VAL A 528 -3.18 -4.39 14.81
C VAL A 528 -3.22 -5.81 14.24
N ASP A 529 -4.31 -6.54 14.46
CA ASP A 529 -4.42 -7.93 14.03
C ASP A 529 -4.67 -8.05 12.53
N GLN A 530 -5.48 -7.14 11.98
CA GLN A 530 -5.72 -7.05 10.54
C GLN A 530 -5.65 -5.60 10.07
N TYR A 531 -4.71 -5.33 9.19
CA TYR A 531 -4.55 -4.03 8.53
C TYR A 531 -4.95 -4.11 7.06
N ILE A 532 -5.67 -3.11 6.55
CA ILE A 532 -6.20 -3.10 5.19
C ILE A 532 -5.90 -1.76 4.53
N GLY A 533 -5.31 -1.78 3.33
CA GLY A 533 -5.02 -0.54 2.61
C GLY A 533 -4.38 -0.74 1.25
N GLY A 534 -3.99 0.36 0.60
CA GLY A 534 -3.43 0.35 -0.74
C GLY A 534 -1.97 -0.12 -0.79
N VAL A 535 -1.62 -0.87 -1.83
CA VAL A 535 -0.24 -1.35 -2.06
C VAL A 535 0.76 -0.23 -2.34
N GLU A 536 0.29 0.96 -2.76
CA GLU A 536 1.09 2.15 -2.99
C GLU A 536 1.85 2.63 -1.76
N HIS A 537 1.39 2.24 -0.58
CA HIS A 537 2.02 2.59 0.70
C HIS A 537 3.13 1.63 1.14
N ALA A 538 3.47 0.62 0.34
CA ALA A 538 4.42 -0.44 0.69
C ALA A 538 5.76 0.06 1.20
N ILE A 539 6.36 1.05 0.52
CA ILE A 539 7.69 1.62 0.81
C ILE A 539 7.66 3.00 1.48
N LEU A 540 6.45 3.50 1.76
CA LEU A 540 6.21 4.79 2.42
C LEU A 540 5.62 4.55 3.81
N HIS A 541 4.31 4.77 3.96
CA HIS A 541 3.60 4.63 5.23
C HIS A 541 3.89 3.30 5.96
N LEU A 542 3.85 2.15 5.27
CA LEU A 542 4.07 0.85 5.93
C LEU A 542 5.50 0.71 6.46
N LEU A 543 6.50 1.17 5.73
CA LEU A 543 7.89 1.15 6.19
C LEU A 543 8.12 2.14 7.34
N TYR A 544 7.55 3.35 7.22
CA TYR A 544 7.66 4.37 8.26
C TYR A 544 6.94 3.96 9.55
N SER A 545 5.78 3.30 9.46
CA SER A 545 5.09 2.76 10.64
C SER A 545 5.94 1.72 11.39
N ARG A 546 6.66 0.86 10.68
CA ARG A 546 7.58 -0.11 11.27
C ARG A 546 8.76 0.56 11.97
N PHE A 547 9.30 1.63 11.38
CA PHE A 547 10.31 2.46 12.01
C PHE A 547 9.77 3.17 13.27
N PHE A 548 8.58 3.79 13.17
CA PHE A 548 7.95 4.50 14.29
C PHE A 548 7.63 3.56 15.46
N ALA A 549 7.13 2.35 15.20
CA ALA A 549 6.89 1.36 16.24
C ALA A 549 8.17 1.06 17.05
N ARG A 550 9.31 0.88 16.37
CA ARG A 550 10.62 0.70 17.01
C ARG A 550 11.08 1.93 17.79
N ALA A 551 10.92 3.09 17.18
CA ALA A 551 11.28 4.37 17.81
C ALA A 551 10.44 4.65 19.05
N MET A 552 9.13 4.42 18.98
CA MET A 552 8.22 4.58 20.12
C MET A 552 8.50 3.58 21.23
N GLN A 553 8.87 2.35 20.89
CA GLN A 553 9.28 1.36 21.87
C GLN A 553 10.59 1.78 22.56
N LYS A 554 11.59 2.23 21.79
CA LYS A 554 12.87 2.73 22.32
C LYS A 554 12.68 3.94 23.23
N THR A 555 11.69 4.79 22.97
CA THR A 555 11.37 5.99 23.76
C THR A 555 10.32 5.75 24.84
N GLY A 556 9.87 4.50 25.04
CA GLY A 556 8.99 4.11 26.13
C GLY A 556 7.50 4.41 25.91
N HIS A 557 7.07 4.58 24.65
CA HIS A 557 5.68 4.86 24.27
C HIS A 557 4.93 3.63 23.73
N LEU A 558 5.63 2.54 23.47
CA LEU A 558 5.05 1.26 23.11
C LEU A 558 5.68 0.12 23.92
N PRO A 559 4.91 -0.93 24.23
CA PRO A 559 5.43 -2.09 24.95
C PRO A 559 6.39 -2.91 24.07
N GLN A 560 7.22 -3.74 24.71
CA GLN A 560 8.08 -4.70 24.01
C GLN A 560 7.25 -5.71 23.23
N GLY A 561 7.72 -6.12 22.04
CA GLY A 561 7.02 -7.06 21.15
C GLY A 561 6.04 -6.41 20.17
N THR A 562 6.10 -5.07 20.03
CA THR A 562 5.28 -4.30 19.09
C THR A 562 6.10 -3.64 17.97
N GLU A 563 7.31 -4.15 17.71
CA GLU A 563 8.22 -3.66 16.67
C GLU A 563 7.60 -3.74 15.26
N GLU A 564 6.75 -4.75 15.07
CA GLU A 564 5.93 -4.90 13.87
C GLU A 564 4.48 -4.56 14.23
N PRO A 565 3.99 -3.35 13.85
CA PRO A 565 2.70 -2.86 14.33
C PRO A 565 1.50 -3.59 13.75
N PHE A 566 1.67 -4.28 12.61
CA PHE A 566 0.59 -4.93 11.86
C PHE A 566 0.88 -6.42 11.70
N ASN A 567 0.10 -7.28 12.37
CA ASN A 567 0.26 -8.74 12.33
C ASN A 567 -0.03 -9.28 10.92
N ALA A 568 -1.16 -8.87 10.34
CA ALA A 568 -1.55 -9.24 8.98
C ALA A 568 -1.86 -7.99 8.16
N LEU A 569 -1.49 -8.01 6.89
CA LEU A 569 -1.78 -6.95 5.92
C LEU A 569 -2.57 -7.51 4.75
N PHE A 570 -3.66 -6.84 4.39
CA PHE A 570 -4.37 -7.10 3.16
C PHE A 570 -4.30 -5.86 2.24
N THR A 571 -3.95 -6.08 0.97
CA THR A 571 -3.92 -5.00 -0.03
C THR A 571 -5.02 -5.21 -1.06
N GLN A 572 -6.03 -4.31 -1.05
CA GLN A 572 -7.15 -4.41 -1.98
C GLN A 572 -6.80 -3.84 -3.36
N GLY A 573 -7.48 -4.39 -4.38
CA GLY A 573 -7.52 -3.79 -5.71
C GLY A 573 -8.38 -2.52 -5.75
N MET A 574 -8.17 -1.70 -6.76
CA MET A 574 -8.91 -0.45 -6.94
C MET A 574 -10.33 -0.70 -7.46
N VAL A 575 -11.22 0.25 -7.20
CA VAL A 575 -12.45 0.36 -7.98
C VAL A 575 -12.20 1.29 -9.15
N THR A 576 -12.42 0.79 -10.35
CA THR A 576 -12.21 1.51 -11.61
C THR A 576 -13.54 1.88 -12.26
N HIS A 577 -13.51 2.88 -13.12
CA HIS A 577 -14.64 3.27 -13.93
C HIS A 577 -14.16 3.81 -15.28
N ALA A 578 -14.98 3.72 -16.30
CA ALA A 578 -14.64 4.22 -17.62
C ALA A 578 -14.40 5.73 -17.60
N ILE A 579 -13.44 6.20 -18.42
CA ILE A 579 -13.25 7.62 -18.72
C ILE A 579 -13.84 7.88 -20.10
N TYR A 580 -14.65 8.93 -20.19
CA TYR A 580 -15.21 9.44 -21.44
C TYR A 580 -14.53 10.74 -21.80
N GLN A 581 -13.87 10.79 -22.96
CA GLN A 581 -13.15 11.98 -23.36
C GLN A 581 -13.32 12.32 -24.83
N THR A 582 -13.22 13.61 -25.13
CA THR A 582 -13.02 14.18 -26.47
C THR A 582 -11.68 14.91 -26.50
N LYS A 583 -11.33 15.53 -27.61
CA LYS A 583 -10.11 16.35 -27.73
C LYS A 583 -10.46 17.79 -28.10
N ASP A 584 -9.87 18.76 -27.43
CA ASP A 584 -9.99 20.17 -27.78
C ASP A 584 -9.24 20.49 -29.11
N ASP A 585 -9.37 21.71 -29.60
CA ASP A 585 -8.70 22.19 -30.83
C ASP A 585 -7.16 22.07 -30.79
N LYS A 586 -6.57 21.89 -29.63
CA LYS A 586 -5.13 21.70 -29.41
C LYS A 586 -4.75 20.23 -29.18
N GLY A 587 -5.70 19.30 -29.34
CA GLY A 587 -5.50 17.88 -29.16
C GLY A 587 -5.45 17.41 -27.68
N ARG A 588 -5.78 18.28 -26.71
CA ARG A 588 -5.77 17.93 -25.28
C ARG A 588 -7.08 17.27 -24.90
N PRO A 589 -7.07 16.28 -23.96
CA PRO A 589 -8.27 15.58 -23.54
C PRO A 589 -9.24 16.52 -22.78
N VAL A 590 -10.51 16.43 -23.14
CA VAL A 590 -11.66 17.04 -22.46
C VAL A 590 -12.52 15.92 -21.90
N TYR A 591 -12.64 15.87 -20.58
CA TYR A 591 -13.33 14.78 -19.88
C TYR A 591 -14.83 15.11 -19.68
N HIS A 592 -15.67 14.10 -19.84
CA HIS A 592 -17.13 14.19 -19.71
C HIS A 592 -17.63 13.30 -18.57
N LEU A 593 -18.71 13.73 -17.91
CA LEU A 593 -19.42 12.89 -16.92
C LEU A 593 -20.19 11.77 -17.64
N PRO A 594 -20.44 10.63 -16.98
CA PRO A 594 -21.24 9.53 -17.57
C PRO A 594 -22.63 9.97 -18.04
N GLU A 595 -23.26 10.90 -17.32
CA GLU A 595 -24.59 11.45 -17.68
C GLU A 595 -24.55 12.37 -18.90
N ASP A 596 -23.39 12.97 -19.21
CA ASP A 596 -23.22 13.86 -20.36
C ASP A 596 -23.03 13.11 -21.69
N VAL A 597 -22.86 11.79 -21.64
CA VAL A 597 -22.58 10.96 -22.81
C VAL A 597 -23.74 10.01 -23.12
N ASP A 598 -23.87 9.68 -24.38
CA ASP A 598 -24.75 8.63 -24.85
C ASP A 598 -23.92 7.44 -25.31
N LEU A 599 -23.98 6.36 -24.52
CA LEU A 599 -23.15 5.16 -24.77
C LEU A 599 -23.68 4.32 -25.94
N GLU A 600 -24.98 4.48 -26.33
CA GLU A 600 -25.52 3.76 -27.49
C GLU A 600 -25.00 4.37 -28.80
N THR A 601 -24.92 5.69 -28.84
CA THR A 601 -24.44 6.42 -30.03
C THR A 601 -22.92 6.70 -29.97
N GLY A 602 -22.29 6.58 -28.81
CA GLY A 602 -20.88 6.90 -28.61
C GLY A 602 -20.57 8.40 -28.73
N THR A 603 -21.49 9.27 -28.29
CA THR A 603 -21.37 10.71 -28.47
C THR A 603 -21.66 11.50 -27.20
N VAL A 604 -21.16 12.74 -27.12
CA VAL A 604 -21.55 13.72 -26.09
C VAL A 604 -22.95 14.22 -26.39
N ARG A 605 -23.88 14.11 -25.45
CA ARG A 605 -25.29 14.46 -25.62
C ARG A 605 -25.50 15.92 -26.09
N ALA A 606 -24.72 16.85 -25.57
CA ALA A 606 -24.86 18.28 -25.84
C ALA A 606 -24.30 18.70 -27.19
N THR A 607 -23.21 18.05 -27.65
CA THR A 607 -22.46 18.48 -28.83
C THR A 607 -22.54 17.52 -30.02
N GLY A 608 -22.91 16.25 -29.78
CA GLY A 608 -22.86 15.19 -30.79
C GLY A 608 -21.42 14.72 -31.15
N GLU A 609 -20.40 15.21 -30.45
CA GLU A 609 -19.01 14.80 -30.66
C GLU A 609 -18.80 13.33 -30.29
N THR A 610 -18.04 12.61 -31.11
CA THR A 610 -17.69 11.22 -30.83
C THR A 610 -16.72 11.15 -29.64
N ILE A 611 -17.06 10.31 -28.66
CA ILE A 611 -16.22 10.08 -27.49
C ILE A 611 -15.21 8.98 -27.73
N GLU A 612 -14.04 9.13 -27.11
CA GLU A 612 -13.10 8.05 -26.85
C GLU A 612 -13.37 7.50 -25.46
N VAL A 613 -13.54 6.19 -25.36
CA VAL A 613 -13.79 5.50 -24.08
C VAL A 613 -12.52 4.79 -23.66
N ILE A 614 -12.00 5.14 -22.46
CA ILE A 614 -10.94 4.38 -21.80
C ILE A 614 -11.63 3.49 -20.76
N PRO A 615 -11.76 2.20 -21.01
CA PRO A 615 -12.42 1.30 -20.06
C PRO A 615 -11.52 1.10 -18.83
N SER A 616 -12.13 0.89 -17.69
CA SER A 616 -11.47 0.46 -16.44
C SER A 616 -10.25 1.31 -16.04
N ALA A 617 -10.47 2.59 -15.77
CA ALA A 617 -9.45 3.52 -15.31
C ALA A 617 -9.63 3.87 -13.82
N LYS A 618 -8.52 4.17 -13.12
CA LYS A 618 -8.57 4.69 -11.74
C LYS A 618 -9.49 5.92 -11.69
N MET A 619 -10.41 5.93 -10.72
CA MET A 619 -11.32 7.05 -10.51
C MET A 619 -10.56 8.32 -10.10
N SER A 620 -10.89 9.44 -10.75
CA SER A 620 -10.30 10.74 -10.49
C SER A 620 -11.32 11.84 -10.75
N LYS A 621 -11.43 12.80 -9.83
CA LYS A 621 -12.29 13.99 -10.01
C LYS A 621 -11.92 14.79 -11.25
N SER A 622 -10.62 14.92 -11.54
CA SER A 622 -10.14 15.63 -12.72
C SER A 622 -10.51 14.96 -14.04
N LYS A 623 -10.72 13.64 -14.02
CA LYS A 623 -11.14 12.84 -15.18
C LYS A 623 -12.64 12.61 -15.24
N LYS A 624 -13.40 13.16 -14.29
CA LYS A 624 -14.86 13.07 -14.20
C LYS A 624 -15.45 11.64 -14.20
N ASN A 625 -14.67 10.65 -13.72
CA ASN A 625 -15.11 9.26 -13.68
C ASN A 625 -15.35 8.73 -12.25
N VAL A 626 -15.58 9.62 -11.30
CA VAL A 626 -15.88 9.25 -9.90
C VAL A 626 -17.34 8.86 -9.76
N VAL A 627 -17.62 7.76 -9.07
CA VAL A 627 -18.96 7.33 -8.70
C VAL A 627 -19.23 7.74 -7.24
N ASP A 628 -20.26 8.55 -7.01
CA ASP A 628 -20.69 8.95 -5.68
C ASP A 628 -21.50 7.81 -5.03
N PRO A 629 -21.02 7.23 -3.92
CA PRO A 629 -21.74 6.16 -3.25
C PRO A 629 -23.08 6.60 -2.66
N MET A 630 -23.29 7.89 -2.44
CA MET A 630 -24.56 8.40 -1.88
C MET A 630 -25.72 8.23 -2.86
N ASP A 631 -25.46 8.36 -4.16
CA ASP A 631 -26.48 8.12 -5.19
C ASP A 631 -26.90 6.64 -5.22
N ILE A 632 -25.95 5.74 -4.98
CA ILE A 632 -26.19 4.30 -4.88
C ILE A 632 -27.01 3.97 -3.63
N ILE A 633 -26.62 4.53 -2.49
CA ILE A 633 -27.32 4.32 -1.22
C ILE A 633 -28.75 4.86 -1.30
N ALA A 634 -28.95 6.04 -1.88
CA ALA A 634 -30.27 6.63 -2.06
C ALA A 634 -31.17 5.79 -2.98
N SER A 635 -30.61 5.18 -4.03
CA SER A 635 -31.36 4.41 -5.03
C SER A 635 -31.57 2.94 -4.62
N TYR A 636 -30.61 2.32 -3.96
CA TYR A 636 -30.58 0.87 -3.76
C TYR A 636 -30.31 0.45 -2.30
N GLY A 637 -29.92 1.37 -1.42
CA GLY A 637 -29.53 1.10 -0.04
C GLY A 637 -28.05 0.78 0.16
N ALA A 638 -27.60 0.97 1.40
CA ALA A 638 -26.20 0.74 1.82
C ALA A 638 -25.76 -0.71 1.65
N ASP A 639 -26.61 -1.66 2.03
CA ASP A 639 -26.33 -3.09 1.89
C ASP A 639 -26.08 -3.51 0.44
N THR A 640 -26.74 -2.85 -0.53
CA THR A 640 -26.49 -3.08 -1.95
C THR A 640 -25.09 -2.61 -2.35
N ALA A 641 -24.66 -1.42 -1.90
CA ALA A 641 -23.31 -0.91 -2.17
C ALA A 641 -22.24 -1.83 -1.57
N ARG A 642 -22.42 -2.25 -0.32
CA ARG A 642 -21.52 -3.16 0.40
C ARG A 642 -21.39 -4.52 -0.29
N TRP A 643 -22.53 -5.14 -0.64
CA TRP A 643 -22.55 -6.43 -1.32
C TRP A 643 -21.90 -6.38 -2.70
N PHE A 644 -22.18 -5.33 -3.47
CA PHE A 644 -21.60 -5.16 -4.79
C PHE A 644 -20.08 -5.15 -4.76
N VAL A 645 -19.46 -4.32 -3.89
CA VAL A 645 -17.99 -4.19 -3.84
C VAL A 645 -17.27 -5.45 -3.35
N LEU A 646 -18.02 -6.39 -2.75
CA LEU A 646 -17.50 -7.67 -2.29
C LEU A 646 -17.71 -8.81 -3.28
N SER A 647 -18.64 -8.68 -4.26
CA SER A 647 -19.16 -9.80 -5.04
C SER A 647 -18.45 -10.10 -6.34
N ASP A 648 -17.96 -9.07 -7.04
CA ASP A 648 -17.61 -9.17 -8.46
C ASP A 648 -16.28 -9.89 -8.72
N SER A 649 -15.25 -9.59 -7.96
CA SER A 649 -13.89 -10.13 -8.19
C SER A 649 -13.18 -10.44 -6.88
N PRO A 650 -12.10 -11.24 -6.94
CA PRO A 650 -11.21 -11.39 -5.78
C PRO A 650 -10.78 -10.03 -5.24
N PRO A 651 -10.77 -9.84 -3.90
CA PRO A 651 -10.51 -8.54 -3.29
C PRO A 651 -9.18 -7.88 -3.68
N GLU A 652 -8.16 -8.66 -4.06
CA GLU A 652 -6.85 -8.19 -4.50
C GLU A 652 -6.87 -7.59 -5.93
N ARG A 653 -7.91 -7.91 -6.71
CA ARG A 653 -8.05 -7.44 -8.09
C ARG A 653 -8.89 -6.18 -8.16
N ASP A 654 -8.62 -5.41 -9.20
CA ASP A 654 -9.48 -4.28 -9.53
C ASP A 654 -10.89 -4.75 -9.89
N VAL A 655 -11.88 -3.93 -9.52
CA VAL A 655 -13.28 -4.14 -9.86
C VAL A 655 -13.80 -2.96 -10.67
N GLU A 656 -14.48 -3.23 -11.78
CA GLU A 656 -15.12 -2.19 -12.56
C GLU A 656 -16.53 -1.91 -12.03
N TRP A 657 -16.78 -0.65 -11.70
CA TRP A 657 -18.14 -0.23 -11.31
C TRP A 657 -19.10 -0.27 -12.50
N THR A 658 -20.26 -0.93 -12.31
CA THR A 658 -21.33 -0.94 -13.28
C THR A 658 -22.69 -0.74 -12.60
N ALA A 659 -23.55 0.10 -13.17
CA ALA A 659 -24.90 0.34 -12.64
C ALA A 659 -25.77 -0.93 -12.69
N SER A 660 -25.63 -1.76 -13.73
CA SER A 660 -26.35 -3.03 -13.87
C SER A 660 -26.01 -4.04 -12.78
N GLY A 661 -24.76 -4.06 -12.31
CA GLY A 661 -24.34 -4.90 -11.18
C GLY A 661 -25.02 -4.51 -9.88
N ALA A 662 -25.12 -3.20 -9.60
CA ALA A 662 -25.82 -2.70 -8.41
C ALA A 662 -27.33 -3.05 -8.46
N GLU A 663 -27.97 -2.90 -9.62
CA GLU A 663 -29.38 -3.28 -9.79
C GLU A 663 -29.62 -4.77 -9.58
N ALA A 664 -28.75 -5.63 -10.14
CA ALA A 664 -28.83 -7.08 -9.95
C ALA A 664 -28.65 -7.48 -8.48
N THR A 665 -27.71 -6.84 -7.77
CA THR A 665 -27.52 -7.01 -6.32
C THR A 665 -28.78 -6.62 -5.55
N HIS A 666 -29.35 -5.45 -5.80
CA HIS A 666 -30.57 -5.00 -5.15
C HIS A 666 -31.75 -5.98 -5.37
N LYS A 667 -31.94 -6.47 -6.60
CA LYS A 667 -32.94 -7.49 -6.90
C LYS A 667 -32.75 -8.76 -6.08
N HIS A 668 -31.52 -9.19 -5.86
CA HIS A 668 -31.22 -10.34 -5.01
C HIS A 668 -31.58 -10.07 -3.54
N LEU A 669 -31.11 -8.97 -2.95
CA LEU A 669 -31.41 -8.65 -1.55
C LEU A 669 -32.89 -8.50 -1.29
N ARG A 670 -33.62 -7.89 -2.21
CA ARG A 670 -35.09 -7.83 -2.16
C ARG A 670 -35.74 -9.24 -2.21
N ARG A 671 -35.20 -10.15 -3.01
CA ARG A 671 -35.67 -11.55 -3.06
C ARG A 671 -35.40 -12.27 -1.73
N VAL A 672 -34.26 -12.04 -1.10
CA VAL A 672 -33.92 -12.60 0.22
C VAL A 672 -34.91 -12.10 1.29
N HIS A 673 -35.20 -10.79 1.30
CA HIS A 673 -36.16 -10.20 2.23
C HIS A 673 -37.56 -10.83 2.04
N ARG A 674 -38.02 -10.97 0.81
CA ARG A 674 -39.33 -11.60 0.50
C ARG A 674 -39.34 -13.06 0.94
N LEU A 675 -38.27 -13.82 0.71
CA LEU A 675 -38.15 -15.21 1.17
C LEU A 675 -38.31 -15.29 2.68
N ALA A 676 -37.70 -14.36 3.42
CA ALA A 676 -37.81 -14.27 4.88
C ALA A 676 -39.25 -14.01 5.32
N GLU A 677 -39.97 -13.09 4.65
CA GLU A 677 -41.42 -12.85 4.92
C GLU A 677 -42.25 -14.11 4.69
N ASP A 678 -42.03 -14.82 3.59
CA ASP A 678 -42.76 -16.03 3.26
C ASP A 678 -42.51 -17.12 4.30
N ILE A 679 -41.25 -17.33 4.75
CA ILE A 679 -40.91 -18.27 5.82
C ILE A 679 -41.49 -17.83 7.16
N ALA A 680 -41.49 -16.55 7.49
CA ALA A 680 -42.05 -16.04 8.73
C ALA A 680 -43.56 -16.30 8.85
N ARG A 681 -44.29 -16.28 7.73
CA ARG A 681 -45.73 -16.50 7.65
C ARG A 681 -46.13 -17.97 7.49
N ALA A 682 -45.17 -18.87 7.20
CA ALA A 682 -45.46 -20.31 7.00
C ALA A 682 -46.10 -20.93 8.25
N ASP A 683 -47.02 -21.86 8.02
CA ASP A 683 -47.68 -22.60 9.13
C ASP A 683 -46.62 -23.43 9.87
N ARG A 684 -46.57 -23.24 11.17
CA ARG A 684 -45.59 -23.94 12.04
C ARG A 684 -45.87 -25.46 12.19
N SER A 685 -47.08 -25.92 11.79
CA SER A 685 -47.39 -27.32 11.75
C SER A 685 -46.92 -28.06 10.51
N ASP A 686 -46.40 -27.34 9.53
CA ASP A 686 -45.88 -27.90 8.28
C ASP A 686 -44.66 -28.79 8.57
N THR A 687 -44.67 -30.01 8.01
CA THR A 687 -43.62 -31.03 8.17
C THR A 687 -43.05 -31.41 6.83
N GLY A 688 -41.74 -31.58 6.74
CA GLY A 688 -41.01 -31.87 5.52
C GLY A 688 -39.72 -32.67 5.72
N ALA A 689 -38.96 -32.87 4.65
CA ALA A 689 -37.72 -33.60 4.64
C ALA A 689 -36.53 -32.66 4.99
N ASP A 690 -36.09 -32.64 6.25
CA ASP A 690 -35.16 -31.64 6.78
C ASP A 690 -33.67 -31.95 6.48
N ALA A 691 -33.33 -33.21 6.16
CA ALA A 691 -31.94 -33.65 6.07
C ALA A 691 -31.11 -32.91 4.99
N ASP A 692 -31.70 -32.67 3.83
CA ASP A 692 -30.96 -32.00 2.72
C ASP A 692 -30.72 -30.53 3.02
N LEU A 693 -31.71 -29.85 3.65
CA LEU A 693 -31.55 -28.48 4.06
C LEU A 693 -30.50 -28.35 5.20
N ALA A 694 -30.50 -29.30 6.14
CA ALA A 694 -29.51 -29.34 7.22
C ALA A 694 -28.07 -29.46 6.65
N ARG A 695 -27.84 -30.35 5.68
CA ARG A 695 -26.56 -30.48 4.99
C ARG A 695 -26.18 -29.23 4.23
N ALA A 696 -27.11 -28.64 3.50
CA ALA A 696 -26.87 -27.39 2.76
C ALA A 696 -26.51 -26.23 3.73
N THR A 697 -27.19 -26.16 4.86
CA THR A 697 -26.89 -25.17 5.91
C THR A 697 -25.49 -25.35 6.48
N ALA A 698 -25.11 -26.57 6.85
CA ALA A 698 -23.76 -26.86 7.35
C ALA A 698 -22.67 -26.51 6.33
N ARG A 699 -22.86 -26.83 5.06
CA ARG A 699 -21.92 -26.43 3.98
C ARG A 699 -21.83 -24.92 3.83
N ALA A 700 -22.94 -24.20 3.85
CA ALA A 700 -22.95 -22.76 3.75
C ALA A 700 -22.16 -22.13 4.92
N ILE A 701 -22.33 -22.62 6.15
CA ILE A 701 -21.57 -22.16 7.31
C ILE A 701 -20.06 -22.36 7.06
N ALA A 702 -19.66 -23.57 6.70
CA ALA A 702 -18.23 -23.90 6.51
C ALA A 702 -17.58 -23.07 5.38
N GLU A 703 -18.24 -22.98 4.22
CA GLU A 703 -17.69 -22.33 3.04
C GLU A 703 -17.67 -20.79 3.17
N VAL A 704 -18.71 -20.20 3.78
CA VAL A 704 -18.76 -18.75 4.03
C VAL A 704 -17.74 -18.36 5.09
N THR A 705 -17.60 -19.13 6.16
CA THR A 705 -16.59 -18.90 7.20
C THR A 705 -15.18 -18.93 6.61
N GLN A 706 -14.85 -19.99 5.86
CA GLN A 706 -13.57 -20.11 5.19
C GLN A 706 -13.30 -18.94 4.23
N GLY A 707 -14.34 -18.51 3.51
CA GLY A 707 -14.23 -17.41 2.57
C GLY A 707 -13.97 -16.06 3.26
N ILE A 708 -14.60 -15.79 4.41
CA ILE A 708 -14.36 -14.58 5.19
C ILE A 708 -12.93 -14.59 5.77
N GLU A 709 -12.54 -15.68 6.41
CA GLU A 709 -11.21 -15.82 7.01
C GLU A 709 -10.07 -15.71 5.98
N GLY A 710 -10.32 -16.21 4.77
CA GLY A 710 -9.37 -16.14 3.66
C GLY A 710 -9.48 -14.91 2.76
N PHE A 711 -10.25 -13.88 3.16
CA PHE A 711 -10.53 -12.68 2.32
C PHE A 711 -11.09 -13.01 0.93
N ALA A 712 -11.70 -14.17 0.76
CA ALA A 712 -12.35 -14.60 -0.49
C ALA A 712 -13.85 -14.22 -0.49
N PHE A 713 -14.16 -12.95 -0.24
CA PHE A 713 -15.54 -12.46 -0.05
C PHE A 713 -16.44 -12.76 -1.24
N ASN A 714 -15.93 -12.65 -2.46
CA ASN A 714 -16.67 -13.01 -3.68
C ASN A 714 -17.09 -14.48 -3.69
N LYS A 715 -16.28 -15.39 -3.15
CA LYS A 715 -16.66 -16.80 -2.99
C LYS A 715 -17.74 -16.96 -1.93
N SER A 716 -17.61 -16.28 -0.79
CA SER A 716 -18.66 -16.27 0.26
C SER A 716 -19.98 -15.76 -0.30
N VAL A 717 -19.96 -14.67 -1.05
CA VAL A 717 -21.14 -14.13 -1.74
C VAL A 717 -21.76 -15.18 -2.68
N ALA A 718 -20.97 -15.87 -3.50
CA ALA A 718 -21.47 -16.93 -4.38
C ALA A 718 -22.15 -18.07 -3.59
N LYS A 719 -21.56 -18.46 -2.44
CA LYS A 719 -22.14 -19.47 -1.57
C LYS A 719 -23.42 -19.02 -0.89
N LEU A 720 -23.55 -17.76 -0.55
CA LEU A 720 -24.79 -17.18 -0.05
C LEU A 720 -25.89 -17.14 -1.11
N TYR A 721 -25.57 -16.88 -2.37
CA TYR A 721 -26.50 -17.03 -3.49
C TYR A 721 -26.97 -18.48 -3.65
N GLU A 722 -26.06 -19.47 -3.62
CA GLU A 722 -26.38 -20.90 -3.70
C GLU A 722 -27.29 -21.32 -2.54
N PHE A 723 -26.95 -20.94 -1.31
CA PHE A 723 -27.73 -21.28 -0.13
C PHE A 723 -29.12 -20.63 -0.14
N THR A 724 -29.22 -19.37 -0.54
CA THR A 724 -30.53 -18.69 -0.74
C THR A 724 -31.41 -19.44 -1.75
N ASN A 725 -30.83 -19.90 -2.86
CA ASN A 725 -31.57 -20.67 -3.88
C ASN A 725 -32.02 -22.03 -3.36
N THR A 726 -31.17 -22.70 -2.57
CA THR A 726 -31.51 -24.00 -1.95
C THR A 726 -32.63 -23.84 -0.94
N LEU A 727 -32.57 -22.84 -0.07
CA LEU A 727 -33.59 -22.54 0.91
C LEU A 727 -34.94 -22.15 0.26
N HIS A 728 -34.92 -21.39 -0.84
CA HIS A 728 -36.09 -21.01 -1.58
C HIS A 728 -36.85 -22.21 -2.22
N LYS A 729 -36.07 -23.22 -2.65
CA LYS A 729 -36.63 -24.43 -3.30
C LYS A 729 -36.92 -25.56 -2.34
N SER A 730 -36.54 -25.41 -1.06
CA SER A 730 -36.64 -26.46 -0.06
C SER A 730 -38.08 -26.74 0.34
N ASP A 731 -38.43 -28.00 0.40
CA ASP A 731 -39.67 -28.57 0.94
C ASP A 731 -39.52 -29.06 2.39
N ALA A 732 -38.47 -28.66 3.05
CA ALA A 732 -38.22 -28.92 4.46
C ALA A 732 -39.31 -28.29 5.35
N SER A 733 -39.41 -28.76 6.58
CA SER A 733 -40.39 -28.25 7.56
C SER A 733 -40.27 -26.73 7.75
N ALA A 734 -41.34 -26.11 8.16
CA ALA A 734 -41.36 -24.67 8.47
C ALA A 734 -40.35 -24.31 9.58
N ALA A 735 -40.14 -25.20 10.56
CA ALA A 735 -39.14 -25.04 11.61
C ALA A 735 -37.72 -25.04 11.03
N ALA A 736 -37.38 -26.06 10.21
CA ALA A 736 -36.04 -26.17 9.60
C ALA A 736 -35.74 -25.01 8.67
N ARG A 737 -36.72 -24.56 7.87
CA ARG A 737 -36.56 -23.39 6.98
C ARG A 737 -36.36 -22.10 7.77
N ARG A 738 -37.04 -21.94 8.92
CA ARG A 738 -36.86 -20.78 9.82
C ARG A 738 -35.46 -20.77 10.45
N ASP A 739 -34.97 -21.92 10.90
CA ASP A 739 -33.64 -22.04 11.47
C ASP A 739 -32.55 -21.81 10.41
N ALA A 740 -32.73 -22.37 9.22
CA ALA A 740 -31.84 -22.10 8.09
C ALA A 740 -31.82 -20.62 7.68
N MET A 741 -32.99 -19.91 7.77
CA MET A 741 -33.08 -18.48 7.49
C MET A 741 -32.40 -17.64 8.57
N LYS A 742 -32.42 -18.05 9.84
CA LYS A 742 -31.61 -17.41 10.90
C LYS A 742 -30.11 -17.56 10.60
N VAL A 743 -29.68 -18.76 10.21
CA VAL A 743 -28.29 -18.99 9.82
C VAL A 743 -27.91 -18.12 8.60
N LEU A 744 -28.76 -18.03 7.60
CA LEU A 744 -28.53 -17.14 6.44
C LEU A 744 -28.35 -15.68 6.90
N ALA A 745 -29.18 -15.19 7.83
CA ALA A 745 -29.04 -13.85 8.39
C ALA A 745 -27.68 -13.66 9.09
N GLN A 746 -27.25 -14.64 9.91
CA GLN A 746 -25.96 -14.59 10.58
C GLN A 746 -24.80 -14.55 9.58
N LEU A 747 -24.82 -15.40 8.54
CA LEU A 747 -23.78 -15.46 7.52
C LEU A 747 -23.74 -14.20 6.63
N MET A 748 -24.89 -13.55 6.40
CA MET A 748 -24.99 -12.31 5.65
C MET A 748 -24.64 -11.08 6.47
N SER A 749 -24.78 -11.14 7.80
CA SER A 749 -24.62 -10.01 8.71
C SER A 749 -23.33 -9.20 8.53
N PRO A 750 -22.15 -9.78 8.28
CA PRO A 750 -20.95 -8.99 8.03
C PRO A 750 -21.02 -8.17 6.74
N MET A 751 -21.74 -8.63 5.74
CA MET A 751 -21.79 -8.04 4.39
C MET A 751 -23.00 -7.13 4.19
N THR A 752 -24.18 -7.51 4.71
CA THR A 752 -25.44 -6.78 4.59
C THR A 752 -26.10 -6.65 5.97
N PRO A 753 -25.52 -5.83 6.85
CA PRO A 753 -25.90 -5.81 8.26
C PRO A 753 -27.34 -5.39 8.51
N HIS A 754 -27.87 -4.44 7.74
CA HIS A 754 -29.22 -3.94 7.95
C HIS A 754 -30.29 -5.00 7.58
N LEU A 755 -30.12 -5.63 6.43
CA LEU A 755 -31.01 -6.71 5.99
C LEU A 755 -30.93 -7.92 6.93
N ALA A 756 -29.73 -8.25 7.38
CA ALA A 756 -29.52 -9.36 8.29
C ALA A 756 -30.23 -9.17 9.64
N GLU A 757 -30.15 -7.97 10.22
CA GLU A 757 -30.87 -7.62 11.45
C GLU A 757 -32.39 -7.71 11.24
N GLU A 758 -32.91 -7.22 10.11
CA GLU A 758 -34.33 -7.28 9.80
C GLU A 758 -34.81 -8.72 9.69
N ILE A 759 -34.06 -9.58 8.99
CA ILE A 759 -34.37 -11.00 8.87
C ILE A 759 -34.29 -11.70 10.23
N TRP A 760 -33.26 -11.42 11.02
CA TRP A 760 -33.08 -11.98 12.37
C TRP A 760 -34.30 -11.68 13.25
N SER A 761 -34.73 -10.44 13.25
CA SER A 761 -35.91 -9.99 13.99
C SER A 761 -37.21 -10.68 13.47
N MET A 762 -37.39 -10.80 12.15
CA MET A 762 -38.54 -11.50 11.55
C MET A 762 -38.59 -13.00 11.94
N MET A 763 -37.42 -13.62 12.07
CA MET A 763 -37.32 -15.03 12.50
C MET A 763 -37.44 -15.22 14.01
N GLY A 764 -37.64 -14.15 14.79
CA GLY A 764 -37.72 -14.21 16.25
C GLY A 764 -36.37 -14.46 16.89
N GLY A 765 -35.30 -13.92 16.34
CA GLY A 765 -33.98 -13.89 16.96
C GLY A 765 -33.98 -12.95 18.17
N GLU A 766 -33.25 -13.30 19.23
CA GLU A 766 -33.07 -12.46 20.40
C GLU A 766 -31.88 -11.51 20.24
N GLY A 767 -32.04 -10.26 20.67
CA GLY A 767 -31.01 -9.23 20.54
C GLY A 767 -30.64 -8.91 19.09
N PHE A 768 -29.41 -8.45 18.88
CA PHE A 768 -28.87 -8.17 17.53
C PHE A 768 -28.28 -9.44 16.91
N VAL A 769 -28.40 -9.59 15.59
CA VAL A 769 -27.76 -10.70 14.87
C VAL A 769 -26.23 -10.69 15.07
N LEU A 770 -25.65 -9.50 15.16
CA LEU A 770 -24.22 -9.32 15.40
C LEU A 770 -23.74 -9.92 16.75
N THR A 771 -24.59 -9.87 17.78
CA THR A 771 -24.26 -10.40 19.12
C THR A 771 -24.60 -11.89 19.28
N ALA A 772 -25.28 -12.47 18.31
CA ALA A 772 -25.50 -13.91 18.26
C ALA A 772 -24.17 -14.62 17.91
N PRO A 773 -23.84 -15.74 18.58
CA PRO A 773 -22.63 -16.50 18.28
C PRO A 773 -22.58 -16.92 16.82
N TRP A 774 -21.41 -16.79 16.19
CA TRP A 774 -21.23 -17.26 14.81
C TRP A 774 -21.57 -18.73 14.68
N PRO A 775 -22.36 -19.13 13.68
CA PRO A 775 -22.81 -20.50 13.56
C PRO A 775 -21.66 -21.46 13.26
N VAL A 776 -21.71 -22.65 13.87
CA VAL A 776 -20.69 -23.69 13.68
C VAL A 776 -21.32 -24.84 12.88
N ALA A 777 -20.64 -25.25 11.83
CA ALA A 777 -21.09 -26.38 11.01
C ALA A 777 -20.92 -27.70 11.78
N ASP A 778 -21.96 -28.56 11.76
CA ASP A 778 -21.83 -29.93 12.25
C ASP A 778 -20.94 -30.74 11.29
N PRO A 779 -19.78 -31.25 11.76
CA PRO A 779 -18.87 -32.02 10.91
C PRO A 779 -19.50 -33.27 10.29
N ALA A 780 -20.49 -33.88 10.98
CA ALA A 780 -21.19 -35.06 10.47
C ALA A 780 -22.02 -34.76 9.21
N LEU A 781 -22.50 -33.51 9.08
CA LEU A 781 -23.25 -33.04 7.90
C LEU A 781 -22.35 -32.61 6.74
N LEU A 782 -21.05 -32.46 6.95
CA LEU A 782 -20.06 -32.09 5.92
C LEU A 782 -19.46 -33.32 5.22
N VAL A 783 -19.68 -34.50 5.75
CA VAL A 783 -19.19 -35.73 5.10
C VAL A 783 -20.04 -35.98 3.85
N ASP A 784 -19.42 -35.95 2.70
CA ASP A 784 -20.06 -36.33 1.44
C ASP A 784 -20.22 -37.85 1.39
N ASP A 785 -21.44 -38.32 1.67
CA ASP A 785 -21.81 -39.73 1.46
C ASP A 785 -21.96 -40.09 -0.03
N SER A 786 -21.93 -39.08 -0.90
CA SER A 786 -22.08 -39.25 -2.35
C SER A 786 -20.99 -38.50 -3.13
N VAL A 787 -20.71 -38.98 -4.33
CA VAL A 787 -19.78 -38.35 -5.28
C VAL A 787 -20.45 -38.24 -6.65
N THR A 788 -20.37 -37.06 -7.27
CA THR A 788 -20.81 -36.88 -8.66
C THR A 788 -19.69 -37.22 -9.62
N LEU A 789 -19.90 -38.27 -10.40
CA LEU A 789 -18.95 -38.76 -11.40
C LEU A 789 -19.35 -38.20 -12.77
N PRO A 790 -18.50 -37.40 -13.43
CA PRO A 790 -18.69 -37.10 -14.85
C PRO A 790 -18.69 -38.36 -15.72
N ILE A 791 -19.69 -38.52 -16.60
CA ILE A 791 -19.76 -39.59 -17.58
C ILE A 791 -19.19 -39.05 -18.89
N GLN A 792 -18.13 -39.67 -19.35
CA GLN A 792 -17.57 -39.46 -20.68
C GLN A 792 -18.02 -40.59 -21.64
N ILE A 793 -18.24 -40.20 -22.89
CA ILE A 793 -18.46 -41.13 -23.99
C ILE A 793 -17.33 -40.90 -25.01
N ASN A 794 -16.50 -41.94 -25.23
CA ASN A 794 -15.29 -41.82 -26.05
C ASN A 794 -14.42 -40.60 -25.67
N GLY A 795 -14.22 -40.39 -24.36
CA GLY A 795 -13.37 -39.33 -23.82
C GLY A 795 -14.02 -37.91 -23.74
N LYS A 796 -15.25 -37.71 -24.22
CA LYS A 796 -15.97 -36.41 -24.14
C LYS A 796 -17.06 -36.49 -23.09
N ARG A 797 -17.07 -35.52 -22.12
CA ARG A 797 -18.13 -35.41 -21.09
C ARG A 797 -19.50 -35.23 -21.76
N LYS A 798 -20.47 -36.04 -21.40
CA LYS A 798 -21.83 -36.02 -21.95
C LYS A 798 -22.92 -35.96 -20.88
N SER A 799 -22.65 -36.52 -19.70
CA SER A 799 -23.59 -36.57 -18.60
C SER A 799 -22.82 -36.62 -17.27
N GLU A 800 -23.54 -36.74 -16.17
CA GLU A 800 -22.98 -37.02 -14.85
C GLU A 800 -23.97 -37.84 -14.02
N ILE A 801 -23.42 -38.60 -13.06
CA ILE A 801 -24.20 -39.39 -12.12
C ILE A 801 -23.71 -39.20 -10.70
N THR A 802 -24.65 -39.00 -9.78
CA THR A 802 -24.34 -38.90 -8.35
C THR A 802 -24.61 -40.28 -7.72
N VAL A 803 -23.58 -40.82 -7.10
CA VAL A 803 -23.60 -42.16 -6.48
C VAL A 803 -23.02 -42.09 -5.08
N PRO A 804 -23.43 -42.98 -4.11
CA PRO A 804 -22.75 -43.11 -2.84
C PRO A 804 -21.23 -43.30 -3.04
N LYS A 805 -20.42 -42.65 -2.17
CA LYS A 805 -18.95 -42.64 -2.30
C LYS A 805 -18.36 -44.03 -2.24
N ASP A 806 -18.97 -44.92 -1.45
CA ASP A 806 -18.55 -46.26 -1.23
C ASP A 806 -19.29 -47.30 -2.10
N LEU A 807 -20.02 -46.84 -3.14
CA LEU A 807 -20.75 -47.69 -4.03
C LEU A 807 -19.78 -48.60 -4.79
N PRO A 808 -19.96 -49.92 -4.75
CA PRO A 808 -19.11 -50.85 -5.51
C PRO A 808 -19.07 -50.52 -7.01
N ARG A 809 -17.91 -50.74 -7.64
CA ARG A 809 -17.66 -50.39 -9.03
C ARG A 809 -18.71 -50.98 -9.99
N ASP A 810 -19.08 -52.26 -9.80
CA ASP A 810 -20.08 -52.99 -10.59
C ASP A 810 -21.46 -52.32 -10.53
N GLN A 811 -21.82 -51.77 -9.36
CA GLN A 811 -23.08 -51.04 -9.19
C GLN A 811 -23.01 -49.64 -9.85
N VAL A 812 -21.87 -48.97 -9.79
CA VAL A 812 -21.65 -47.72 -10.53
C VAL A 812 -21.78 -47.94 -12.01
N GLU A 813 -21.16 -49.04 -12.54
CA GLU A 813 -21.24 -49.46 -13.95
C GLU A 813 -22.69 -49.75 -14.38
N ALA A 814 -23.45 -50.43 -13.53
CA ALA A 814 -24.86 -50.72 -13.79
C ALA A 814 -25.74 -49.46 -13.90
N LEU A 815 -25.49 -48.49 -13.01
CA LEU A 815 -26.22 -47.21 -13.04
C LEU A 815 -25.82 -46.35 -14.23
N VAL A 816 -24.56 -46.30 -14.60
CA VAL A 816 -24.05 -45.53 -15.74
C VAL A 816 -24.61 -46.05 -17.07
N ILE A 817 -24.80 -47.35 -17.22
CA ILE A 817 -25.42 -47.91 -18.41
C ILE A 817 -26.88 -47.50 -18.58
N GLN A 818 -27.56 -47.16 -17.50
CA GLN A 818 -28.94 -46.66 -17.51
C GLN A 818 -29.04 -45.13 -17.75
N ASP A 819 -27.93 -44.40 -17.76
CA ASP A 819 -27.94 -42.97 -18.05
C ASP A 819 -28.43 -42.71 -19.49
N SER A 820 -29.29 -41.70 -19.63
CA SER A 820 -29.96 -41.38 -20.88
C SER A 820 -29.00 -41.05 -22.05
N ALA A 821 -27.88 -40.39 -21.75
CA ALA A 821 -26.88 -40.03 -22.75
C ALA A 821 -26.08 -41.27 -23.16
N VAL A 822 -25.83 -42.20 -22.22
CA VAL A 822 -25.15 -43.46 -22.47
C VAL A 822 -26.06 -44.37 -23.28
N LEU A 823 -27.32 -44.57 -22.91
CA LEU A 823 -28.32 -45.35 -23.65
C LEU A 823 -28.41 -44.89 -25.10
N LYS A 824 -28.52 -43.56 -25.30
CA LYS A 824 -28.54 -42.96 -26.64
C LYS A 824 -27.29 -43.25 -27.47
N ALA A 825 -26.13 -43.26 -26.82
CA ALA A 825 -24.86 -43.51 -27.53
C ALA A 825 -24.65 -45.00 -27.85
N LEU A 826 -25.23 -45.90 -27.05
CA LEU A 826 -25.15 -47.33 -27.24
C LEU A 826 -26.13 -47.85 -28.30
N ASP A 827 -27.18 -47.10 -28.63
CA ASP A 827 -28.20 -47.45 -29.63
C ASP A 827 -28.65 -48.94 -29.55
N GLY A 828 -28.92 -49.42 -28.32
CA GLY A 828 -29.31 -50.79 -28.01
C GLY A 828 -28.22 -51.80 -27.95
N GLY A 829 -26.94 -51.40 -28.16
CA GLY A 829 -25.75 -52.22 -28.03
C GLY A 829 -25.16 -52.28 -26.63
N GLN A 830 -24.05 -52.95 -26.45
CA GLN A 830 -23.25 -52.98 -25.23
C GLN A 830 -21.98 -52.12 -25.38
N PRO A 831 -21.48 -51.45 -24.29
CA PRO A 831 -20.24 -50.70 -24.37
C PRO A 831 -19.05 -51.67 -24.66
N ARG A 832 -18.12 -51.25 -25.53
CA ARG A 832 -16.87 -51.99 -25.78
C ARG A 832 -16.00 -52.06 -24.53
N LYS A 833 -16.01 -50.98 -23.76
CA LYS A 833 -15.28 -50.86 -22.51
C LYS A 833 -15.93 -49.84 -21.62
N LEU A 834 -16.03 -50.11 -20.31
CA LEU A 834 -16.47 -49.16 -19.29
C LEU A 834 -15.35 -49.01 -18.27
N ILE A 835 -14.87 -47.77 -18.12
CA ILE A 835 -13.72 -47.47 -17.28
C ILE A 835 -14.23 -46.57 -16.15
N VAL A 836 -14.31 -47.11 -14.94
CA VAL A 836 -14.66 -46.34 -13.73
C VAL A 836 -13.36 -46.05 -12.99
N VAL A 837 -13.10 -44.74 -12.81
CA VAL A 837 -12.04 -44.26 -11.91
C VAL A 837 -12.74 -43.81 -10.64
N PRO A 838 -12.63 -44.52 -9.52
CA PRO A 838 -13.35 -44.25 -8.30
C PRO A 838 -13.17 -42.81 -7.85
N GLY A 839 -14.26 -42.14 -7.51
CA GLY A 839 -14.27 -40.76 -7.03
C GLY A 839 -13.92 -39.67 -8.07
N ARG A 840 -13.68 -40.05 -9.35
CA ARG A 840 -13.21 -39.09 -10.35
C ARG A 840 -14.07 -39.02 -11.62
N ILE A 841 -14.23 -40.11 -12.30
CA ILE A 841 -14.85 -40.11 -13.65
C ILE A 841 -15.24 -41.50 -14.11
N VAL A 842 -16.27 -41.58 -14.97
CA VAL A 842 -16.58 -42.79 -15.72
C VAL A 842 -16.46 -42.48 -17.21
N ASN A 843 -15.77 -43.37 -17.95
CA ASN A 843 -15.66 -43.26 -19.40
C ASN A 843 -16.25 -44.52 -20.08
N VAL A 844 -17.26 -44.32 -20.90
CA VAL A 844 -17.93 -45.32 -21.70
C VAL A 844 -17.33 -45.27 -23.10
N VAL A 845 -16.77 -46.41 -23.56
CA VAL A 845 -16.27 -46.54 -24.92
C VAL A 845 -17.32 -47.32 -25.69
N VAL A 846 -17.89 -46.71 -26.69
CA VAL A 846 -18.92 -47.26 -27.57
C VAL A 846 -18.32 -47.73 -28.91
#